data_694b33c85a9b99e7b632293f247a6c87
#
_entry.id   694b33c85a9b99e7b632293f247a6c87
#
_cell.length_a   1.000
_cell.length_b   1.000
_cell.length_c   1.000
_cell.angle_alpha   90.00
_cell.angle_beta   90.00
_cell.angle_gamma   90.00
#
_symmetry.space_group_name_H-M   'P 1'
#
loop_
_entity.id
_entity.type
_entity.pdbx_description
1 polymer ?
#
loop_
_entity_poly.entity_id
_entity_poly.type
_entity_poly.pdbx_seq_one_letter_code
_entity_poly.pdbx_strand_id
1 'polypeptide(L)'
;MLRLDQDIKYLQGVGPQRADLLGKELAIKTVGDLLTYYPYKYIDRSRFYRIAEINGTMPYVQIVGEILSFEDFGEGRKKRLVAHFSDGTGVIDLVWFQGVKYIAKQYQLHRPYIVFGKPQPFKGRLNIAHPEMELAPLSVPSGLSPLPLPVMEGSGNLFQEDFPPKDQIELSEATLAAIDNHSTPLSNREGQGGGSAGGFGLRPHYHTTEKMKKRGMNSTVIAKLTAKLLEMLDEKLSETLPQYLVDRYHFISRDEALREIHFPTHPDNLRRAQSRLKFEELFYVQLNILRYAKDRSRKYRGLVCPKVGTTFNDFYYHHLPFTLTEAQKRVIREIRADMGSGKQMNRLLQGDVGSGKTLVALMCALIAIDNGYQACIMAPTEILAEQHLETLRKLLGDMPIRVELLTGAVKGKRRREVLDGFVTGTVHIAIGTHALIENNVQFAHLGLVIIDEQHRFGVAQRAKLWTKNLNPPHVLVMTATPIPRTLAMTLYGDLDVSVIDELPPGRKPIETIHQFDSHRRTLYTGMRHQLELGRQIYIVYPLIKESEKMDLKNLEDGYEHIKAAFPDYHVSKVHGQMKSAEKDTEMQRFAAGETQILVATTVIEVGVNVPNASVMVIENAERFGLSQLHQLRGRVGRGADQSFCILVTKTQLSDDTRRRIQIMVDSTDGFEIAEQDLKLRGPGDLEGTQQSGMAFDLKIANLAKDGIILQMARDAAQQIVENDPDENNPVNAILWQRLRELRKTNINWGSIS
;
A
#
# COMPACT_ATOMS: atom_id res chain seq x y z
N MET A 1 -22.42 8.60 -33.82
CA MET A 1 -22.05 7.53 -32.86
C MET A 1 -20.78 7.93 -32.11
N LEU A 2 -20.83 8.04 -30.79
CA LEU A 2 -19.68 8.45 -29.97
C LEU A 2 -18.78 7.22 -29.75
N ARG A 3 -17.50 7.33 -30.10
CA ARG A 3 -16.51 6.23 -29.93
C ARG A 3 -15.67 6.45 -28.69
N LEU A 4 -15.33 5.38 -27.98
CA LEU A 4 -14.55 5.46 -26.74
C LEU A 4 -13.11 5.98 -26.94
N ASP A 5 -12.53 5.76 -28.12
CA ASP A 5 -11.19 6.24 -28.50
C ASP A 5 -11.18 7.69 -28.98
N GLN A 6 -12.35 8.33 -29.10
CA GLN A 6 -12.50 9.71 -29.55
C GLN A 6 -11.96 10.70 -28.49
N ASP A 7 -11.32 11.77 -28.95
CA ASP A 7 -10.82 12.85 -28.09
C ASP A 7 -11.96 13.48 -27.27
N ILE A 8 -11.75 13.65 -25.98
CA ILE A 8 -12.71 14.15 -25.00
C ILE A 8 -13.26 15.55 -25.35
N LYS A 9 -12.54 16.35 -26.13
CA LYS A 9 -12.98 17.69 -26.55
C LYS A 9 -14.29 17.67 -27.36
N TYR A 10 -14.61 16.52 -27.99
CA TYR A 10 -15.84 16.35 -28.77
C TYR A 10 -17.04 15.98 -27.92
N LEU A 11 -16.83 15.66 -26.64
CA LEU A 11 -17.95 15.46 -25.71
C LEU A 11 -18.65 16.80 -25.44
N GLN A 12 -19.96 16.82 -25.64
CA GLN A 12 -20.75 18.03 -25.43
C GLN A 12 -20.60 18.58 -24.01
N GLY A 13 -20.14 19.81 -23.87
CA GLY A 13 -19.88 20.46 -22.58
C GLY A 13 -18.41 20.48 -22.18
N VAL A 14 -17.50 19.81 -22.91
CA VAL A 14 -16.06 19.83 -22.59
C VAL A 14 -15.33 20.97 -23.33
N GLY A 15 -15.33 21.00 -24.64
CA GLY A 15 -14.57 22.00 -25.41
C GLY A 15 -13.05 21.97 -25.20
N PRO A 16 -12.26 22.73 -26.00
CA PRO A 16 -10.79 22.61 -25.97
C PRO A 16 -10.13 22.96 -24.64
N GLN A 17 -10.61 24.02 -23.96
CA GLN A 17 -10.01 24.47 -22.70
C GLN A 17 -10.21 23.47 -21.54
N ARG A 18 -11.40 22.87 -21.47
CA ARG A 18 -11.69 21.85 -20.46
C ARG A 18 -10.99 20.54 -20.79
N ALA A 19 -10.88 20.18 -22.07
CA ALA A 19 -10.13 19.00 -22.51
C ALA A 19 -8.63 19.10 -22.14
N ASP A 20 -8.01 20.26 -22.36
CA ASP A 20 -6.62 20.50 -21.96
C ASP A 20 -6.44 20.38 -20.44
N LEU A 21 -7.38 20.92 -19.65
CA LEU A 21 -7.35 20.83 -18.20
C LEU A 21 -7.53 19.39 -17.70
N LEU A 22 -8.49 18.64 -18.25
CA LEU A 22 -8.71 17.22 -17.95
C LEU A 22 -7.49 16.37 -18.31
N GLY A 23 -6.87 16.64 -19.48
CA GLY A 23 -5.67 15.93 -19.91
C GLY A 23 -4.44 16.19 -19.03
N LYS A 24 -4.23 17.44 -18.59
CA LYS A 24 -3.07 17.82 -17.77
C LYS A 24 -3.18 17.42 -16.31
N GLU A 25 -4.39 17.54 -15.74
CA GLU A 25 -4.59 17.35 -14.28
C GLU A 25 -5.04 15.92 -13.93
N LEU A 26 -5.74 15.22 -14.83
CA LEU A 26 -6.32 13.89 -14.58
C LEU A 26 -5.92 12.84 -15.62
N ALA A 27 -5.07 13.19 -16.59
CA ALA A 27 -4.71 12.32 -17.71
C ALA A 27 -5.90 11.84 -18.58
N ILE A 28 -7.07 12.48 -18.49
CA ILE A 28 -8.27 12.17 -19.28
C ILE A 28 -8.16 12.85 -20.65
N LYS A 29 -7.91 12.06 -21.68
CA LYS A 29 -7.74 12.53 -23.07
C LYS A 29 -8.85 12.06 -24.00
N THR A 30 -9.41 10.88 -23.73
CA THR A 30 -10.45 10.26 -24.54
C THR A 30 -11.78 10.13 -23.80
N VAL A 31 -12.83 9.86 -24.52
CA VAL A 31 -14.16 9.54 -23.97
C VAL A 31 -14.08 8.30 -23.07
N GLY A 32 -13.31 7.29 -23.47
CA GLY A 32 -13.07 6.08 -22.70
C GLY A 32 -12.31 6.33 -21.38
N ASP A 33 -11.38 7.31 -21.36
CA ASP A 33 -10.70 7.69 -20.14
C ASP A 33 -11.68 8.26 -19.10
N LEU A 34 -12.62 9.11 -19.54
CA LEU A 34 -13.66 9.65 -18.65
C LEU A 34 -14.57 8.54 -18.11
N LEU A 35 -14.97 7.57 -18.96
CA LEU A 35 -15.81 6.44 -18.57
C LEU A 35 -15.10 5.52 -17.56
N THR A 36 -13.78 5.45 -17.60
CA THR A 36 -12.97 4.65 -16.67
C THR A 36 -12.34 5.49 -15.54
N TYR A 37 -12.76 6.74 -15.39
CA TYR A 37 -12.39 7.60 -14.26
C TYR A 37 -13.43 7.44 -13.14
N TYR A 38 -13.19 6.50 -12.24
CA TYR A 38 -14.18 6.09 -11.25
C TYR A 38 -14.30 7.06 -10.07
N PRO A 39 -15.50 7.17 -9.45
CA PRO A 39 -15.67 7.89 -8.20
C PRO A 39 -14.88 7.22 -7.07
N TYR A 40 -14.21 8.01 -6.23
CA TYR A 40 -13.50 7.48 -5.07
C TYR A 40 -14.37 7.32 -3.83
N LYS A 41 -15.51 7.99 -3.78
CA LYS A 41 -16.53 7.86 -2.74
C LYS A 41 -17.91 8.22 -3.28
N TYR A 42 -18.92 7.80 -2.54
CA TYR A 42 -20.30 8.16 -2.78
C TYR A 42 -20.85 8.90 -1.57
N ILE A 43 -21.66 9.90 -1.83
CA ILE A 43 -22.31 10.69 -0.80
C ILE A 43 -23.78 10.28 -0.84
N ASP A 44 -24.23 9.73 0.28
CA ASP A 44 -25.64 9.36 0.44
C ASP A 44 -26.47 10.61 0.64
N ARG A 45 -27.40 10.86 -0.31
CA ARG A 45 -28.38 11.93 -0.28
C ARG A 45 -29.82 11.38 -0.23
N SER A 46 -29.99 10.14 0.21
CA SER A 46 -31.32 9.53 0.32
C SER A 46 -32.11 10.06 1.51
N ARG A 47 -31.40 10.55 2.55
CA ARG A 47 -32.03 11.01 3.79
C ARG A 47 -32.02 12.52 3.89
N PHE A 48 -33.19 13.07 4.16
CA PHE A 48 -33.37 14.45 4.59
C PHE A 48 -33.41 14.49 6.12
N TYR A 49 -32.68 15.43 6.68
CA TYR A 49 -32.60 15.65 8.13
C TYR A 49 -33.41 16.88 8.50
N ARG A 50 -34.02 16.86 9.68
CA ARG A 50 -34.55 18.09 10.31
C ARG A 50 -33.41 18.82 11.00
N ILE A 51 -33.42 20.14 10.98
CA ILE A 51 -32.37 20.96 11.61
C ILE A 51 -32.23 20.63 13.09
N ALA A 52 -33.34 20.33 13.78
CA ALA A 52 -33.35 19.91 15.19
C ALA A 52 -32.62 18.60 15.46
N GLU A 53 -32.41 17.72 14.46
CA GLU A 53 -31.72 16.43 14.58
C GLU A 53 -30.22 16.58 14.33
N ILE A 54 -29.76 17.73 13.81
CA ILE A 54 -28.38 17.89 13.33
C ILE A 54 -27.45 18.23 14.50
N ASN A 55 -26.31 17.56 14.51
CA ASN A 55 -25.20 17.89 15.42
C ASN A 55 -23.91 18.14 14.63
N GLY A 56 -22.93 18.78 15.27
CA GLY A 56 -21.66 19.15 14.65
C GLY A 56 -20.72 17.97 14.30
N THR A 57 -21.07 16.74 14.66
CA THR A 57 -20.28 15.54 14.38
C THR A 57 -20.73 14.81 13.11
N MET A 58 -21.88 15.16 12.54
CA MET A 58 -22.40 14.55 11.32
C MET A 58 -21.50 14.86 10.12
N PRO A 59 -21.22 13.88 9.24
CA PRO A 59 -20.29 14.07 8.12
C PRO A 59 -20.86 15.00 7.03
N TYR A 60 -22.10 14.77 6.61
CA TYR A 60 -22.85 15.59 5.65
C TYR A 60 -24.34 15.43 5.92
N VAL A 61 -25.09 16.50 5.70
CA VAL A 61 -26.55 16.52 5.87
C VAL A 61 -27.23 17.12 4.66
N GLN A 62 -28.48 16.70 4.40
CA GLN A 62 -29.35 17.27 3.41
C GLN A 62 -30.63 17.76 4.11
N ILE A 63 -31.00 19.01 3.87
CA ILE A 63 -32.09 19.71 4.57
C ILE A 63 -32.99 20.36 3.52
N VAL A 64 -34.29 20.34 3.72
CA VAL A 64 -35.23 21.16 2.96
C VAL A 64 -35.74 22.28 3.86
N GLY A 65 -35.73 23.49 3.34
CA GLY A 65 -36.17 24.68 4.09
C GLY A 65 -36.09 25.94 3.23
N GLU A 66 -36.18 27.07 3.86
CA GLU A 66 -36.08 28.39 3.19
C GLU A 66 -35.10 29.34 3.87
N ILE A 67 -34.64 30.33 3.11
CA ILE A 67 -33.79 31.40 3.63
C ILE A 67 -34.71 32.45 4.22
N LEU A 68 -34.54 32.74 5.53
CA LEU A 68 -35.30 33.75 6.25
C LEU A 68 -34.70 35.15 6.04
N SER A 69 -33.36 35.25 6.08
CA SER A 69 -32.66 36.53 5.93
C SER A 69 -31.22 36.34 5.50
N PHE A 70 -30.62 37.42 4.97
CA PHE A 70 -29.19 37.50 4.68
C PHE A 70 -28.51 38.54 5.54
N GLU A 71 -27.32 38.25 6.05
CA GLU A 71 -26.47 39.17 6.77
C GLU A 71 -25.06 39.23 6.18
N ASP A 72 -24.54 40.43 6.03
CA ASP A 72 -23.17 40.69 5.54
C ASP A 72 -22.24 40.96 6.74
N PHE A 73 -21.18 40.19 6.91
CA PHE A 73 -20.18 40.39 7.95
C PHE A 73 -18.81 40.72 7.39
N GLY A 74 -18.14 41.72 8.00
CA GLY A 74 -16.75 42.08 7.70
C GLY A 74 -16.60 42.99 6.48
N GLU A 75 -15.40 43.60 6.36
CA GLU A 75 -15.05 44.49 5.26
C GLU A 75 -13.88 43.95 4.42
N GLY A 76 -13.81 44.40 3.15
CA GLY A 76 -12.71 44.06 2.23
C GLY A 76 -12.58 42.60 1.96
N ARG A 77 -11.36 42.04 2.14
CA ARG A 77 -11.05 40.61 1.90
C ARG A 77 -11.63 39.63 2.93
N LYS A 78 -12.12 40.14 4.07
CA LYS A 78 -12.75 39.34 5.14
C LYS A 78 -14.28 39.35 5.08
N LYS A 79 -14.87 39.89 4.01
CA LYS A 79 -16.33 39.96 3.82
C LYS A 79 -16.86 38.51 3.63
N ARG A 80 -17.92 38.17 4.40
CA ARG A 80 -18.65 36.90 4.28
C ARG A 80 -20.15 37.20 4.26
N LEU A 81 -20.90 36.36 3.54
CA LEU A 81 -22.37 36.36 3.55
C LEU A 81 -22.84 35.21 4.44
N VAL A 82 -23.78 35.49 5.29
CA VAL A 82 -24.49 34.49 6.10
C VAL A 82 -25.96 34.53 5.72
N ALA A 83 -26.54 33.35 5.41
CA ALA A 83 -27.98 33.22 5.25
C ALA A 83 -28.54 32.38 6.40
N HIS A 84 -29.55 32.87 7.07
CA HIS A 84 -30.28 32.12 8.10
C HIS A 84 -31.32 31.22 7.42
N PHE A 85 -31.12 29.93 7.53
CA PHE A 85 -31.89 28.88 6.85
C PHE A 85 -32.71 28.10 7.86
N SER A 86 -34.00 27.91 7.60
CA SER A 86 -34.91 27.22 8.49
C SER A 86 -35.79 26.20 7.78
N ASP A 87 -36.08 25.11 8.49
CA ASP A 87 -37.03 24.07 8.12
C ASP A 87 -38.26 24.05 9.06
N GLY A 88 -38.41 25.09 9.90
CA GLY A 88 -39.44 25.21 10.94
C GLY A 88 -39.11 24.47 12.24
N THR A 89 -38.11 23.58 12.28
CA THR A 89 -37.69 22.87 13.50
C THR A 89 -36.48 23.54 14.18
N GLY A 90 -35.77 24.40 13.44
CA GLY A 90 -34.63 25.14 13.91
C GLY A 90 -34.06 26.06 12.83
N VAL A 91 -32.94 26.72 13.15
CA VAL A 91 -32.21 27.58 12.21
C VAL A 91 -30.74 27.13 12.13
N ILE A 92 -30.21 27.11 10.91
CA ILE A 92 -28.79 26.85 10.63
C ILE A 92 -28.21 27.93 9.73
N ASP A 93 -26.96 28.34 9.98
CA ASP A 93 -26.30 29.39 9.23
C ASP A 93 -25.59 28.81 7.97
N LEU A 94 -25.93 29.35 6.80
CA LEU A 94 -25.26 29.05 5.54
C LEU A 94 -24.23 30.14 5.26
N VAL A 95 -22.93 29.81 5.16
CA VAL A 95 -21.85 30.79 5.15
C VAL A 95 -21.04 30.74 3.87
N TRP A 96 -20.86 31.88 3.20
CA TRP A 96 -19.99 32.01 2.02
C TRP A 96 -18.88 33.03 2.26
N PHE A 97 -17.65 32.66 2.00
CA PHE A 97 -16.47 33.51 2.09
C PHE A 97 -16.03 34.08 0.74
N GLN A 98 -16.60 33.58 -0.37
CA GLN A 98 -16.29 34.03 -1.73
C GLN A 98 -17.56 34.19 -2.57
N GLY A 99 -17.53 35.10 -3.54
CA GLY A 99 -18.67 35.31 -4.43
C GLY A 99 -19.90 35.99 -3.79
N VAL A 100 -19.74 36.64 -2.65
CA VAL A 100 -20.81 37.20 -1.81
C VAL A 100 -21.86 38.02 -2.61
N LYS A 101 -21.41 38.92 -3.50
CA LYS A 101 -22.29 39.75 -4.34
C LYS A 101 -23.13 38.95 -5.34
N TYR A 102 -22.62 37.81 -5.79
CA TYR A 102 -23.29 36.96 -6.77
C TYR A 102 -24.31 36.06 -6.07
N ILE A 103 -23.95 35.49 -4.94
CA ILE A 103 -24.77 34.53 -4.17
C ILE A 103 -26.04 35.21 -3.65
N ALA A 104 -25.93 36.43 -3.09
CA ALA A 104 -27.08 37.21 -2.63
C ALA A 104 -28.09 37.53 -3.74
N LYS A 105 -27.65 37.55 -5.03
CA LYS A 105 -28.55 37.74 -6.17
C LYS A 105 -29.12 36.42 -6.71
N GLN A 106 -28.46 35.31 -6.45
CA GLN A 106 -28.80 33.99 -6.98
C GLN A 106 -29.94 33.34 -6.19
N TYR A 107 -29.95 33.51 -4.87
CA TYR A 107 -30.94 32.92 -3.98
C TYR A 107 -31.95 33.93 -3.48
N GLN A 108 -33.20 33.53 -3.44
CA GLN A 108 -34.33 34.39 -3.02
C GLN A 108 -34.83 33.98 -1.65
N LEU A 109 -35.28 34.93 -0.86
CA LEU A 109 -35.91 34.69 0.42
C LEU A 109 -37.24 33.95 0.25
N HIS A 110 -37.63 33.19 1.25
CA HIS A 110 -38.93 32.52 1.36
C HIS A 110 -39.23 31.58 0.15
N ARG A 111 -38.19 30.98 -0.42
CA ARG A 111 -38.34 29.93 -1.41
C ARG A 111 -37.77 28.61 -0.89
N PRO A 112 -38.40 27.48 -1.26
CA PRO A 112 -37.93 26.19 -0.80
C PRO A 112 -36.62 25.77 -1.54
N TYR A 113 -35.59 25.50 -0.75
CA TYR A 113 -34.31 25.00 -1.23
C TYR A 113 -33.96 23.69 -0.55
N ILE A 114 -33.32 22.81 -1.31
CA ILE A 114 -32.57 21.67 -0.78
C ILE A 114 -31.15 22.16 -0.54
N VAL A 115 -30.70 22.11 0.71
CA VAL A 115 -29.34 22.46 1.13
C VAL A 115 -28.57 21.19 1.48
N PHE A 116 -27.39 21.05 0.91
CA PHE A 116 -26.49 19.95 1.22
C PHE A 116 -25.12 20.49 1.66
N GLY A 117 -24.60 19.97 2.78
CA GLY A 117 -23.26 20.36 3.28
C GLY A 117 -22.88 19.69 4.59
N LYS A 118 -21.69 20.00 5.07
CA LYS A 118 -21.18 19.49 6.34
C LYS A 118 -21.49 20.49 7.45
N PRO A 119 -22.27 20.12 8.47
CA PRO A 119 -22.51 20.96 9.61
C PRO A 119 -21.25 21.09 10.45
N GLN A 120 -20.98 22.30 10.94
CA GLN A 120 -19.84 22.60 11.79
C GLN A 120 -20.29 23.54 12.94
N PRO A 121 -19.85 23.29 14.19
CA PRO A 121 -20.12 24.22 15.28
C PRO A 121 -19.25 25.48 15.14
N PHE A 122 -19.88 26.65 15.26
CA PHE A 122 -19.21 27.92 15.26
C PHE A 122 -19.91 28.91 16.19
N LYS A 123 -19.22 29.39 17.23
CA LYS A 123 -19.75 30.34 18.25
C LYS A 123 -21.11 29.93 18.83
N GLY A 124 -21.26 28.67 19.19
CA GLY A 124 -22.48 28.15 19.79
C GLY A 124 -23.63 27.83 18.83
N ARG A 125 -23.46 28.04 17.51
CA ARG A 125 -24.43 27.70 16.45
C ARG A 125 -23.86 26.70 15.48
N LEU A 126 -24.75 26.03 14.75
CA LEU A 126 -24.35 25.18 13.62
C LEU A 126 -24.32 26.03 12.34
N ASN A 127 -23.26 25.84 11.55
CA ASN A 127 -23.18 26.44 10.22
C ASN A 127 -22.79 25.41 9.16
N ILE A 128 -23.11 25.73 7.91
CA ILE A 128 -22.64 25.00 6.73
C ILE A 128 -21.89 25.98 5.84
N ALA A 129 -20.58 25.76 5.68
CA ALA A 129 -19.73 26.60 4.85
C ALA A 129 -19.83 26.18 3.38
N HIS A 130 -20.08 27.14 2.47
CA HIS A 130 -20.24 26.90 1.03
C HIS A 130 -21.17 25.74 0.69
N PRO A 131 -22.45 25.74 1.17
CA PRO A 131 -23.40 24.67 0.88
C PRO A 131 -23.68 24.56 -0.62
N GLU A 132 -24.00 23.34 -1.06
CA GLU A 132 -24.69 23.15 -2.33
C GLU A 132 -26.17 23.41 -2.13
N MET A 133 -26.77 24.21 -3.00
CA MET A 133 -28.19 24.57 -2.92
C MET A 133 -28.88 24.39 -4.26
N GLU A 134 -30.05 23.77 -4.23
CA GLU A 134 -30.93 23.55 -5.39
C GLU A 134 -32.36 23.96 -5.01
N LEU A 135 -33.13 24.49 -5.95
CA LEU A 135 -34.56 24.73 -5.72
C LEU A 135 -35.26 23.39 -5.49
N ALA A 136 -36.06 23.29 -4.44
CA ALA A 136 -36.86 22.08 -4.21
C ALA A 136 -37.98 22.00 -5.26
N PRO A 137 -38.17 20.82 -5.93
CA PRO A 137 -39.23 20.66 -6.91
C PRO A 137 -40.61 20.73 -6.25
N LEU A 138 -41.49 21.58 -6.78
CA LEU A 138 -42.87 21.73 -6.39
C LEU A 138 -43.69 20.63 -7.08
N SER A 139 -43.70 19.40 -6.60
CA SER A 139 -44.69 18.39 -6.99
C SER A 139 -45.79 18.34 -5.96
N VAL A 140 -46.97 18.82 -6.32
CA VAL A 140 -48.18 18.72 -5.52
C VAL A 140 -48.82 17.37 -5.77
N PRO A 141 -48.95 16.45 -4.79
CA PRO A 141 -49.97 15.41 -4.82
C PRO A 141 -51.27 15.96 -4.24
N SER A 142 -52.31 16.02 -5.05
CA SER A 142 -53.64 16.31 -4.59
C SER A 142 -54.14 15.16 -3.70
N GLY A 143 -54.44 15.48 -2.43
CA GLY A 143 -55.29 14.73 -1.53
C GLY A 143 -54.58 13.82 -0.54
N LEU A 144 -54.31 14.37 0.66
CA LEU A 144 -54.45 13.69 1.96
C LEU A 144 -54.21 14.69 3.08
N SER A 145 -55.15 14.80 3.96
CA SER A 145 -55.08 15.68 5.18
C SER A 145 -54.03 15.14 6.16
N PRO A 146 -53.37 16.05 6.90
CA PRO A 146 -52.31 15.64 7.84
C PRO A 146 -52.90 15.05 9.12
N LEU A 147 -52.37 13.89 9.52
CA LEU A 147 -52.55 13.35 10.88
C LEU A 147 -51.49 13.96 11.79
N PRO A 148 -51.83 14.34 13.03
CA PRO A 148 -50.88 14.92 13.98
C PRO A 148 -49.90 13.87 14.52
N LEU A 149 -48.58 14.20 14.52
CA LEU A 149 -47.52 13.40 15.07
C LEU A 149 -47.40 13.57 16.59
N PRO A 150 -47.03 12.53 17.35
CA PRO A 150 -46.87 12.60 18.79
C PRO A 150 -45.62 13.40 19.17
N VAL A 151 -45.78 14.32 20.11
CA VAL A 151 -44.74 15.12 20.75
C VAL A 151 -43.96 14.20 21.71
N MET A 152 -42.66 14.03 21.46
CA MET A 152 -41.74 13.51 22.46
C MET A 152 -41.07 14.67 23.19
N GLU A 153 -41.35 14.79 24.48
CA GLU A 153 -40.69 15.72 25.39
C GLU A 153 -39.28 15.26 25.74
N GLY A 154 -38.32 16.19 25.73
CA GLY A 154 -37.15 16.13 26.60
C GLY A 154 -35.78 15.95 25.97
N SER A 155 -35.15 17.05 25.57
CA SER A 155 -33.76 17.35 25.94
C SER A 155 -33.48 18.85 25.64
N GLY A 156 -33.21 19.63 26.70
CA GLY A 156 -33.03 21.06 26.61
C GLY A 156 -31.79 21.46 25.81
N ASN A 157 -32.01 22.32 24.84
CA ASN A 157 -30.95 22.99 24.09
C ASN A 157 -30.51 24.26 24.81
N LEU A 158 -29.24 24.31 25.20
CA LEU A 158 -28.61 25.40 25.98
C LEU A 158 -28.20 26.62 25.14
N PHE A 159 -28.71 26.81 23.91
CA PHE A 159 -28.27 27.88 23.01
C PHE A 159 -29.43 28.47 22.20
N GLN A 160 -30.28 29.25 22.86
CA GLN A 160 -31.36 30.02 22.21
C GLN A 160 -31.51 31.39 22.85
N GLU A 161 -30.70 32.40 22.48
CA GLU A 161 -30.96 33.77 22.95
C GLU A 161 -31.21 34.85 21.88
N ASP A 162 -31.07 34.55 20.54
CA ASP A 162 -31.20 35.59 19.51
C ASP A 162 -32.14 35.30 18.33
N PHE A 163 -33.02 34.32 18.42
CA PHE A 163 -34.05 34.06 17.41
C PHE A 163 -35.43 33.98 18.05
N PRO A 164 -36.50 34.30 17.29
CA PRO A 164 -37.85 34.08 17.78
C PRO A 164 -38.04 32.64 18.24
N PRO A 165 -38.80 32.41 19.32
CA PRO A 165 -39.13 31.05 19.80
C PRO A 165 -39.67 30.20 18.66
N LYS A 166 -39.46 28.89 18.74
CA LYS A 166 -39.84 27.91 17.70
C LYS A 166 -41.26 28.11 17.13
N ASP A 167 -42.17 28.61 17.95
CA ASP A 167 -43.57 28.79 17.63
C ASP A 167 -43.83 30.07 16.81
N GLN A 168 -42.81 30.85 16.44
CA GLN A 168 -42.91 32.09 15.67
C GLN A 168 -42.18 32.07 14.33
N ILE A 169 -41.65 30.92 13.88
CA ILE A 169 -41.03 30.80 12.55
C ILE A 169 -42.12 30.40 11.57
N GLU A 170 -42.68 31.38 10.85
CA GLU A 170 -43.61 31.12 9.76
C GLU A 170 -42.82 30.80 8.48
N LEU A 171 -42.99 29.58 7.96
CA LEU A 171 -42.45 29.17 6.66
C LEU A 171 -43.47 29.40 5.56
N SER A 172 -43.02 29.66 4.34
CA SER A 172 -43.91 29.76 3.16
C SER A 172 -44.63 28.46 2.90
N GLU A 173 -45.88 28.54 2.38
CA GLU A 173 -46.70 27.35 1.98
C GLU A 173 -45.93 26.45 1.02
N ALA A 174 -45.17 27.05 0.10
CA ALA A 174 -44.35 26.29 -0.85
C ALA A 174 -43.23 25.50 -0.15
N THR A 175 -42.66 26.05 0.94
CA THR A 175 -41.61 25.39 1.74
C THR A 175 -42.19 24.27 2.58
N LEU A 176 -43.35 24.48 3.19
CA LEU A 176 -44.08 23.43 3.93
C LEU A 176 -44.42 22.25 3.03
N ALA A 177 -44.96 22.50 1.84
CA ALA A 177 -45.25 21.46 0.85
C ALA A 177 -44.00 20.72 0.38
N ALA A 178 -42.87 21.42 0.23
CA ALA A 178 -41.60 20.80 -0.15
C ALA A 178 -41.04 19.92 0.99
N ILE A 179 -41.16 20.36 2.24
CA ILE A 179 -40.75 19.59 3.41
C ILE A 179 -41.57 18.30 3.54
N ASP A 180 -42.88 18.35 3.39
CA ASP A 180 -43.76 17.20 3.49
C ASP A 180 -43.48 16.17 2.36
N ASN A 181 -43.24 16.63 1.14
CA ASN A 181 -42.85 15.78 0.01
C ASN A 181 -41.53 15.04 0.21
N HIS A 182 -40.62 15.57 1.00
CA HIS A 182 -39.31 14.97 1.22
C HIS A 182 -39.16 14.25 2.57
N SER A 183 -40.15 14.33 3.44
CA SER A 183 -40.20 13.61 4.73
C SER A 183 -40.59 12.14 4.64
N THR A 184 -41.14 11.70 3.50
CA THR A 184 -41.54 10.31 3.28
C THR A 184 -40.37 9.46 2.77
N PRO A 185 -40.08 8.28 3.37
CA PRO A 185 -39.02 7.38 2.89
C PRO A 185 -39.21 7.00 1.42
N LEU A 186 -38.13 6.97 0.64
CA LEU A 186 -38.10 6.66 -0.79
C LEU A 186 -38.67 5.27 -1.16
N SER A 187 -38.79 4.35 -0.18
CA SER A 187 -39.35 3.00 -0.38
C SER A 187 -40.85 2.98 -0.85
N ASN A 188 -41.55 4.10 -0.71
CA ASN A 188 -42.98 4.19 -1.08
C ASN A 188 -43.22 5.02 -2.36
N ARG A 189 -42.18 5.38 -3.12
CA ARG A 189 -42.28 6.16 -4.37
C ARG A 189 -42.14 5.29 -5.62
N GLU A 190 -42.86 4.18 -5.70
CA GLU A 190 -43.03 3.45 -6.97
C GLU A 190 -43.98 4.19 -7.89
N GLY A 191 -43.47 4.68 -9.00
CA GLY A 191 -44.25 5.02 -10.19
C GLY A 191 -44.65 6.47 -10.38
N GLN A 192 -43.72 7.36 -10.74
CA GLN A 192 -44.00 8.48 -11.66
C GLN A 192 -42.73 8.85 -12.41
N GLY A 193 -42.71 8.59 -13.72
CA GLY A 193 -41.63 8.96 -14.64
C GLY A 193 -41.62 10.47 -14.89
N GLY A 194 -40.44 11.04 -14.91
CA GLY A 194 -40.24 12.44 -15.27
C GLY A 194 -38.79 12.85 -14.98
N GLY A 195 -37.90 12.60 -15.94
CA GLY A 195 -36.72 13.42 -16.29
C GLY A 195 -35.83 13.99 -15.18
N SER A 196 -35.08 13.20 -14.48
CA SER A 196 -33.66 13.49 -14.10
C SER A 196 -33.04 12.20 -13.58
N ALA A 197 -31.82 11.86 -14.00
CA ALA A 197 -31.10 10.65 -13.63
C ALA A 197 -30.82 10.63 -12.11
N GLY A 198 -31.78 10.19 -11.31
CA GLY A 198 -31.80 10.17 -9.86
C GLY A 198 -32.13 8.78 -9.34
N GLY A 199 -31.25 7.81 -9.57
CA GLY A 199 -31.23 6.56 -8.80
C GLY A 199 -30.87 6.85 -7.34
N PHE A 200 -31.35 6.03 -6.46
CA PHE A 200 -31.14 5.87 -5.03
C PHE A 200 -30.06 6.79 -4.46
N GLY A 201 -30.36 8.00 -4.07
CA GLY A 201 -29.58 9.03 -3.34
C GLY A 201 -28.05 9.05 -3.29
N LEU A 202 -27.37 8.04 -3.84
CA LEU A 202 -25.92 7.94 -3.85
C LEU A 202 -25.32 8.77 -4.98
N ARG A 203 -24.73 9.93 -4.66
CA ARG A 203 -24.04 10.77 -5.65
C ARG A 203 -22.56 10.47 -5.71
N PRO A 204 -21.99 10.25 -6.92
CA PRO A 204 -20.56 9.97 -7.10
C PRO A 204 -19.73 11.21 -6.78
N HIS A 205 -18.58 11.00 -6.14
CA HIS A 205 -17.61 12.05 -5.87
C HIS A 205 -16.26 11.69 -6.52
N TYR A 206 -15.78 12.57 -7.42
CA TYR A 206 -14.56 12.39 -8.20
C TYR A 206 -13.42 13.23 -7.63
N HIS A 207 -12.18 12.73 -7.74
CA HIS A 207 -11.00 13.53 -7.41
C HIS A 207 -10.89 14.73 -8.33
N THR A 208 -10.50 15.88 -7.78
CA THR A 208 -10.27 17.13 -8.51
C THR A 208 -9.13 17.89 -7.87
N THR A 209 -8.26 18.49 -8.68
CA THR A 209 -7.17 19.31 -8.18
C THR A 209 -7.65 20.72 -7.82
N GLU A 210 -6.87 21.45 -7.01
CA GLU A 210 -7.18 22.83 -6.67
C GLU A 210 -7.23 23.76 -7.90
N LYS A 211 -6.41 23.47 -8.93
CA LYS A 211 -6.45 24.21 -10.20
C LYS A 211 -7.75 24.01 -10.96
N MET A 212 -8.28 22.78 -10.93
CA MET A 212 -9.56 22.45 -11.55
C MET A 212 -10.69 23.17 -10.84
N LYS A 213 -10.73 23.12 -9.51
CA LYS A 213 -11.75 23.82 -8.70
C LYS A 213 -11.77 25.33 -8.97
N LYS A 214 -10.59 25.97 -9.05
CA LYS A 214 -10.47 27.41 -9.37
C LYS A 214 -10.99 27.77 -10.77
N ARG A 215 -11.01 26.79 -11.71
CA ARG A 215 -11.56 26.95 -13.06
C ARG A 215 -12.99 26.42 -13.21
N GLY A 216 -13.69 26.18 -12.12
CA GLY A 216 -15.07 25.69 -12.09
C GLY A 216 -15.25 24.21 -12.49
N MET A 217 -14.17 23.42 -12.55
CA MET A 217 -14.19 21.98 -12.83
C MET A 217 -14.14 21.20 -11.50
N ASN A 218 -15.24 21.15 -10.80
CA ASN A 218 -15.39 20.38 -9.56
C ASN A 218 -15.97 18.98 -9.83
N SER A 219 -16.10 18.16 -8.78
CA SER A 219 -16.66 16.81 -8.85
C SER A 219 -18.04 16.76 -9.49
N THR A 220 -18.91 17.73 -9.19
CA THR A 220 -20.26 17.80 -9.74
C THR A 220 -20.26 18.00 -11.27
N VAL A 221 -19.30 18.80 -11.79
CA VAL A 221 -19.16 18.99 -13.23
C VAL A 221 -18.70 17.69 -13.90
N ILE A 222 -17.73 16.97 -13.30
CA ILE A 222 -17.29 15.67 -13.81
C ILE A 222 -18.48 14.69 -13.84
N ALA A 223 -19.26 14.62 -12.75
CA ALA A 223 -20.45 13.77 -12.69
C ALA A 223 -21.45 14.09 -13.82
N LYS A 224 -21.71 15.39 -14.08
CA LYS A 224 -22.60 15.80 -15.15
C LYS A 224 -22.07 15.41 -16.55
N LEU A 225 -20.77 15.54 -16.77
CA LEU A 225 -20.13 15.11 -18.04
C LEU A 225 -20.22 13.60 -18.22
N THR A 226 -20.00 12.83 -17.15
CA THR A 226 -20.12 11.36 -17.18
C THR A 226 -21.56 10.90 -17.39
N ALA A 227 -22.54 11.55 -16.75
CA ALA A 227 -23.96 11.27 -17.00
C ALA A 227 -24.33 11.47 -18.46
N LYS A 228 -23.93 12.64 -19.00
CA LYS A 228 -24.18 12.96 -20.41
C LYS A 228 -23.48 11.99 -21.37
N LEU A 229 -22.26 11.55 -21.03
CA LEU A 229 -21.56 10.52 -21.78
C LEU A 229 -22.38 9.22 -21.82
N LEU A 230 -22.86 8.75 -20.67
CA LEU A 230 -23.64 7.51 -20.55
C LEU A 230 -25.01 7.58 -21.28
N GLU A 231 -25.63 8.78 -21.35
CA GLU A 231 -26.83 9.03 -22.13
C GLU A 231 -26.56 8.99 -23.65
N MET A 232 -25.38 9.43 -24.09
CA MET A 232 -24.99 9.46 -25.50
C MET A 232 -24.46 8.11 -26.03
N LEU A 233 -24.28 7.12 -25.17
CA LEU A 233 -23.92 5.77 -25.58
C LEU A 233 -25.17 4.98 -25.98
N ASP A 234 -25.48 5.00 -27.29
CA ASP A 234 -26.66 4.34 -27.87
C ASP A 234 -26.56 2.81 -27.86
N GLU A 235 -25.32 2.27 -27.87
CA GLU A 235 -25.06 0.83 -27.87
C GLU A 235 -24.55 0.35 -26.51
N LYS A 236 -24.89 -0.87 -26.14
CA LYS A 236 -24.30 -1.54 -24.99
C LYS A 236 -22.80 -1.68 -25.17
N LEU A 237 -22.05 -1.35 -24.12
CA LEU A 237 -20.61 -1.50 -24.11
C LEU A 237 -20.23 -2.97 -24.26
N SER A 238 -19.36 -3.26 -25.21
CA SER A 238 -18.89 -4.61 -25.48
C SER A 238 -18.22 -5.25 -24.25
N GLU A 239 -18.47 -6.54 -24.07
CA GLU A 239 -17.89 -7.33 -22.99
C GLU A 239 -16.38 -7.48 -23.19
N THR A 240 -15.66 -7.69 -22.11
CA THR A 240 -14.20 -7.87 -22.07
C THR A 240 -13.80 -9.21 -21.47
N LEU A 241 -14.71 -9.89 -20.80
CA LEU A 241 -14.51 -11.24 -20.27
C LEU A 241 -15.34 -12.25 -21.07
N PRO A 242 -14.86 -13.48 -21.26
CA PRO A 242 -15.66 -14.57 -21.82
C PRO A 242 -16.89 -14.86 -20.95
N GLN A 243 -17.97 -15.27 -21.59
CA GLN A 243 -19.23 -15.53 -20.90
C GLN A 243 -19.10 -16.55 -19.77
N TYR A 244 -18.28 -17.59 -19.94
CA TYR A 244 -18.08 -18.60 -18.90
C TYR A 244 -17.46 -18.04 -17.59
N LEU A 245 -16.64 -16.98 -17.66
CA LEU A 245 -16.12 -16.29 -16.47
C LEU A 245 -17.21 -15.43 -15.83
N VAL A 246 -18.02 -14.73 -16.65
CA VAL A 246 -19.16 -13.93 -16.17
C VAL A 246 -20.13 -14.82 -15.41
N ASP A 247 -20.49 -15.98 -15.98
CA ASP A 247 -21.41 -16.95 -15.38
C ASP A 247 -20.83 -17.60 -14.11
N ARG A 248 -19.57 -18.03 -14.16
CA ARG A 248 -18.87 -18.69 -13.03
C ARG A 248 -18.84 -17.83 -11.77
N TYR A 249 -18.59 -16.53 -11.92
CA TYR A 249 -18.47 -15.61 -10.81
C TYR A 249 -19.74 -14.77 -10.59
N HIS A 250 -20.82 -15.06 -11.30
CA HIS A 250 -22.12 -14.36 -11.22
C HIS A 250 -21.97 -12.83 -11.37
N PHE A 251 -21.11 -12.40 -12.29
CA PHE A 251 -20.92 -10.99 -12.57
C PHE A 251 -22.08 -10.39 -13.39
N ILE A 252 -22.36 -9.12 -13.17
CA ILE A 252 -23.17 -8.30 -14.05
C ILE A 252 -22.38 -7.99 -15.33
N SER A 253 -23.11 -7.59 -16.41
CA SER A 253 -22.46 -7.19 -17.65
C SER A 253 -21.54 -5.99 -17.45
N ARG A 254 -20.58 -5.83 -18.36
CA ARG A 254 -19.66 -4.67 -18.30
C ARG A 254 -20.40 -3.34 -18.46
N ASP A 255 -21.41 -3.28 -19.33
CA ASP A 255 -22.24 -2.09 -19.53
C ASP A 255 -22.97 -1.70 -18.24
N GLU A 256 -23.65 -2.68 -17.60
CA GLU A 256 -24.32 -2.48 -16.31
C GLU A 256 -23.33 -2.05 -15.22
N ALA A 257 -22.17 -2.69 -15.12
CA ALA A 257 -21.15 -2.35 -14.13
C ALA A 257 -20.62 -0.91 -14.29
N LEU A 258 -20.40 -0.46 -15.53
CA LEU A 258 -19.95 0.90 -15.81
C LEU A 258 -21.03 1.95 -15.56
N ARG A 259 -22.30 1.63 -15.72
CA ARG A 259 -23.39 2.54 -15.35
C ARG A 259 -23.59 2.61 -13.84
N GLU A 260 -23.63 1.46 -13.17
CA GLU A 260 -23.84 1.35 -11.72
C GLU A 260 -22.66 1.89 -10.89
N ILE A 261 -21.42 1.84 -11.40
CA ILE A 261 -20.28 2.44 -10.71
C ILE A 261 -20.34 3.96 -10.69
N HIS A 262 -20.91 4.60 -11.73
CA HIS A 262 -21.04 6.04 -11.79
C HIS A 262 -22.34 6.54 -11.13
N PHE A 263 -23.46 5.86 -11.40
CA PHE A 263 -24.78 6.25 -10.91
C PHE A 263 -25.52 5.03 -10.37
N PRO A 264 -25.19 4.59 -9.16
CA PRO A 264 -25.77 3.39 -8.58
C PRO A 264 -27.27 3.55 -8.33
N THR A 265 -28.03 2.59 -8.82
CA THR A 265 -29.48 2.51 -8.60
C THR A 265 -29.81 1.92 -7.23
N HIS A 266 -28.92 1.03 -6.71
CA HIS A 266 -29.03 0.41 -5.39
C HIS A 266 -27.62 0.15 -4.81
N PRO A 267 -27.43 0.18 -3.47
CA PRO A 267 -26.12 -0.13 -2.85
C PRO A 267 -25.59 -1.52 -3.22
N ASP A 268 -26.46 -2.52 -3.42
CA ASP A 268 -26.04 -3.86 -3.84
C ASP A 268 -25.53 -3.88 -5.28
N ASN A 269 -26.17 -3.13 -6.18
CA ASN A 269 -25.69 -2.99 -7.57
C ASN A 269 -24.33 -2.31 -7.61
N LEU A 270 -24.11 -1.29 -6.76
CA LEU A 270 -22.79 -0.69 -6.62
C LEU A 270 -21.76 -1.71 -6.18
N ARG A 271 -22.05 -2.57 -5.19
CA ARG A 271 -21.14 -3.64 -4.74
C ARG A 271 -20.83 -4.63 -5.85
N ARG A 272 -21.85 -5.05 -6.62
CA ARG A 272 -21.70 -5.94 -7.78
C ARG A 272 -20.83 -5.30 -8.86
N ALA A 273 -21.08 -4.02 -9.17
CA ALA A 273 -20.29 -3.26 -10.14
C ALA A 273 -18.82 -3.14 -9.70
N GLN A 274 -18.58 -2.80 -8.44
CA GLN A 274 -17.23 -2.75 -7.87
C GLN A 274 -16.51 -4.10 -7.95
N SER A 275 -17.17 -5.18 -7.57
CA SER A 275 -16.62 -6.53 -7.63
C SER A 275 -16.22 -6.91 -9.06
N ARG A 276 -17.12 -6.67 -10.04
CA ARG A 276 -16.89 -6.95 -11.45
C ARG A 276 -15.71 -6.17 -12.03
N LEU A 277 -15.66 -4.85 -11.79
CA LEU A 277 -14.60 -3.99 -12.33
C LEU A 277 -13.24 -4.23 -11.66
N LYS A 278 -13.21 -4.48 -10.35
CA LYS A 278 -12.00 -4.86 -9.63
C LYS A 278 -11.44 -6.20 -10.11
N PHE A 279 -12.32 -7.19 -10.28
CA PHE A 279 -11.91 -8.48 -10.83
C PHE A 279 -11.32 -8.31 -12.23
N GLU A 280 -11.97 -7.59 -13.12
CA GLU A 280 -11.49 -7.35 -14.49
C GLU A 280 -10.10 -6.72 -14.49
N GLU A 281 -9.90 -5.67 -13.70
CA GLU A 281 -8.63 -4.96 -13.61
C GLU A 281 -7.50 -5.88 -13.12
N LEU A 282 -7.72 -6.57 -12.00
CA LEU A 282 -6.76 -7.51 -11.42
C LEU A 282 -6.52 -8.73 -12.31
N PHE A 283 -7.57 -9.22 -12.98
CA PHE A 283 -7.47 -10.36 -13.89
C PHE A 283 -6.54 -10.08 -15.07
N TYR A 284 -6.66 -8.94 -15.74
CA TYR A 284 -5.79 -8.59 -16.85
C TYR A 284 -4.35 -8.36 -16.42
N VAL A 285 -4.13 -7.83 -15.21
CA VAL A 285 -2.79 -7.76 -14.60
C VAL A 285 -2.21 -9.16 -14.42
N GLN A 286 -2.95 -10.07 -13.79
CA GLN A 286 -2.48 -11.45 -13.53
C GLN A 286 -2.31 -12.24 -14.83
N LEU A 287 -3.23 -12.12 -15.78
CA LEU A 287 -3.14 -12.80 -17.07
C LEU A 287 -1.87 -12.39 -17.83
N ASN A 288 -1.52 -11.11 -17.82
CA ASN A 288 -0.32 -10.63 -18.48
C ASN A 288 0.97 -11.13 -17.79
N ILE A 289 1.01 -11.13 -16.46
CA ILE A 289 2.14 -11.60 -15.65
C ILE A 289 2.36 -13.11 -15.90
N LEU A 290 1.32 -13.92 -15.76
CA LEU A 290 1.41 -15.38 -15.92
C LEU A 290 1.74 -15.79 -17.35
N ARG A 291 1.19 -15.09 -18.34
CA ARG A 291 1.55 -15.27 -19.73
C ARG A 291 3.04 -15.02 -19.98
N TYR A 292 3.56 -13.90 -19.48
CA TYR A 292 4.98 -13.57 -19.61
C TYR A 292 5.88 -14.62 -18.95
N ALA A 293 5.53 -15.07 -17.73
CA ALA A 293 6.24 -16.14 -17.05
C ALA A 293 6.25 -17.44 -17.88
N LYS A 294 5.12 -17.77 -18.52
CA LYS A 294 5.02 -18.97 -19.38
C LYS A 294 5.83 -18.84 -20.67
N ASP A 295 5.77 -17.69 -21.34
CA ASP A 295 6.57 -17.40 -22.54
C ASP A 295 8.06 -17.54 -22.23
N ARG A 296 8.51 -17.02 -21.08
CA ARG A 296 9.89 -17.17 -20.60
C ARG A 296 10.26 -18.62 -20.34
N SER A 297 9.41 -19.40 -19.65
CA SER A 297 9.68 -20.80 -19.34
C SER A 297 9.73 -21.70 -20.60
N ARG A 298 9.05 -21.30 -21.69
CA ARG A 298 9.13 -21.96 -23.00
C ARG A 298 10.41 -21.61 -23.75
N LYS A 299 10.85 -20.35 -23.64
CA LYS A 299 12.04 -19.83 -24.34
C LYS A 299 13.34 -20.38 -23.75
N TYR A 300 13.40 -20.54 -22.43
CA TYR A 300 14.59 -20.96 -21.73
C TYR A 300 14.37 -22.30 -21.04
N ARG A 301 15.14 -23.34 -21.46
CA ARG A 301 15.21 -24.59 -20.72
C ARG A 301 16.03 -24.37 -19.44
N GLY A 302 15.49 -24.80 -18.30
CA GLY A 302 16.22 -24.79 -17.03
C GLY A 302 17.30 -25.84 -16.95
N LEU A 303 18.26 -25.64 -16.11
CA LEU A 303 19.19 -26.66 -15.67
C LEU A 303 18.41 -27.72 -14.87
N VAL A 304 18.86 -28.97 -14.89
CA VAL A 304 18.19 -30.06 -14.17
C VAL A 304 19.10 -30.54 -13.04
N CYS A 305 18.63 -30.40 -11.80
CA CYS A 305 19.32 -30.88 -10.61
C CYS A 305 18.53 -32.03 -9.95
N PRO A 306 18.56 -33.25 -10.52
CA PRO A 306 17.71 -34.36 -10.05
C PRO A 306 18.23 -34.99 -8.77
N LYS A 307 19.54 -34.90 -8.50
CA LYS A 307 20.20 -35.63 -7.42
C LYS A 307 20.25 -34.79 -6.13
N VAL A 308 19.96 -35.45 -5.01
CA VAL A 308 20.41 -35.06 -3.68
C VAL A 308 21.54 -36.00 -3.33
N GLY A 309 22.77 -35.52 -3.41
CA GLY A 309 23.95 -36.36 -3.35
C GLY A 309 24.58 -36.42 -1.94
N THR A 310 25.83 -36.81 -1.95
CA THR A 310 26.60 -37.03 -0.71
C THR A 310 26.88 -35.72 0.04
N THR A 311 27.12 -34.63 -0.67
CA THR A 311 27.45 -33.35 -0.06
C THR A 311 26.27 -32.77 0.76
N PHE A 312 25.07 -32.83 0.18
CA PHE A 312 23.86 -32.41 0.91
C PHE A 312 23.58 -33.32 2.13
N ASN A 313 23.67 -34.63 1.94
CA ASN A 313 23.38 -35.59 3.00
C ASN A 313 24.41 -35.52 4.14
N ASP A 314 25.68 -35.37 3.83
CA ASP A 314 26.76 -35.19 4.79
C ASP A 314 26.51 -33.93 5.64
N PHE A 315 26.21 -32.81 4.99
CA PHE A 315 25.82 -31.57 5.67
C PHE A 315 24.62 -31.78 6.60
N TYR A 316 23.55 -32.41 6.09
CA TYR A 316 22.30 -32.59 6.82
C TYR A 316 22.46 -33.49 8.05
N TYR A 317 23.25 -34.57 7.96
CA TYR A 317 23.36 -35.53 9.06
C TYR A 317 24.51 -35.21 10.03
N HIS A 318 25.58 -34.54 9.59
CA HIS A 318 26.77 -34.39 10.41
C HIS A 318 27.17 -32.95 10.74
N HIS A 319 26.80 -31.95 9.90
CA HIS A 319 27.21 -30.56 10.08
C HIS A 319 26.08 -29.61 10.52
N LEU A 320 24.83 -30.05 10.45
CA LEU A 320 23.70 -29.22 10.86
C LEU A 320 23.64 -29.10 12.40
N PRO A 321 23.80 -27.90 12.97
CA PRO A 321 23.90 -27.76 14.44
C PRO A 321 22.56 -27.84 15.17
N PHE A 322 21.41 -27.92 14.44
CA PHE A 322 20.06 -27.97 14.97
C PHE A 322 19.09 -28.63 13.97
N THR A 323 17.93 -29.06 14.45
CA THR A 323 16.89 -29.62 13.59
C THR A 323 16.17 -28.52 12.80
N LEU A 324 15.90 -28.80 11.52
CA LEU A 324 15.12 -27.91 10.66
C LEU A 324 13.66 -27.86 11.12
N THR A 325 13.04 -26.68 11.02
CA THR A 325 11.59 -26.55 11.19
C THR A 325 10.83 -27.19 10.05
N GLU A 326 9.54 -27.50 10.23
CA GLU A 326 8.74 -28.09 9.14
C GLU A 326 8.56 -27.10 7.98
N ALA A 327 8.48 -25.80 8.25
CA ALA A 327 8.46 -24.76 7.22
C ALA A 327 9.75 -24.77 6.39
N GLN A 328 10.92 -24.86 7.00
CA GLN A 328 12.20 -24.94 6.29
C GLN A 328 12.28 -26.21 5.42
N LYS A 329 11.87 -27.36 5.96
CA LYS A 329 11.82 -28.62 5.21
C LYS A 329 10.85 -28.53 4.02
N ARG A 330 9.68 -27.94 4.21
CA ARG A 330 8.69 -27.71 3.15
C ARG A 330 9.30 -26.88 2.01
N VAL A 331 9.89 -25.75 2.35
CA VAL A 331 10.49 -24.82 1.38
C VAL A 331 11.65 -25.47 0.62
N ILE A 332 12.52 -26.24 1.29
CA ILE A 332 13.60 -26.95 0.61
C ILE A 332 13.04 -27.99 -0.39
N ARG A 333 11.93 -28.69 -0.05
CA ARG A 333 11.27 -29.62 -0.98
C ARG A 333 10.68 -28.90 -2.20
N GLU A 334 10.06 -27.73 -1.99
CA GLU A 334 9.52 -26.89 -3.08
C GLU A 334 10.64 -26.47 -4.04
N ILE A 335 11.74 -25.90 -3.51
CA ILE A 335 12.89 -25.45 -4.31
C ILE A 335 13.53 -26.62 -5.04
N ARG A 336 13.69 -27.78 -4.38
CA ARG A 336 14.23 -29.00 -5.01
C ARG A 336 13.35 -29.49 -6.16
N ALA A 337 12.02 -29.45 -5.98
CA ALA A 337 11.09 -29.85 -7.05
C ALA A 337 11.25 -28.97 -8.28
N ASP A 338 11.38 -27.64 -8.07
CA ASP A 338 11.62 -26.70 -9.17
C ASP A 338 12.96 -26.94 -9.87
N MET A 339 14.04 -27.08 -9.11
CA MET A 339 15.38 -27.34 -9.65
C MET A 339 15.46 -28.66 -10.43
N GLY A 340 14.59 -29.63 -10.13
CA GLY A 340 14.48 -30.92 -10.83
C GLY A 340 13.55 -30.90 -12.04
N SER A 341 12.76 -29.85 -12.24
CA SER A 341 11.64 -29.80 -13.20
C SER A 341 12.06 -29.63 -14.67
N GLY A 342 13.31 -29.26 -14.95
CA GLY A 342 13.78 -28.87 -16.28
C GLY A 342 13.32 -27.47 -16.73
N LYS A 343 12.66 -26.72 -15.87
CA LYS A 343 12.33 -25.29 -16.06
C LYS A 343 13.26 -24.43 -15.23
N GLN A 344 13.55 -23.23 -15.68
CA GLN A 344 14.29 -22.27 -14.86
C GLN A 344 13.46 -21.90 -13.63
N MET A 345 13.95 -22.24 -12.45
CA MET A 345 13.35 -21.76 -11.20
C MET A 345 13.57 -20.27 -11.05
N ASN A 346 12.52 -19.57 -10.67
CA ASN A 346 12.58 -18.17 -10.28
C ASN A 346 11.66 -18.00 -9.06
N ARG A 347 12.24 -18.05 -7.85
CA ARG A 347 11.48 -18.20 -6.61
C ARG A 347 11.85 -17.13 -5.58
N LEU A 348 10.83 -16.58 -4.93
CA LEU A 348 10.97 -15.66 -3.80
C LEU A 348 10.83 -16.44 -2.48
N LEU A 349 11.89 -16.44 -1.69
CA LEU A 349 11.92 -16.97 -0.34
C LEU A 349 11.68 -15.86 0.67
N GLN A 350 10.52 -15.87 1.29
CA GLN A 350 10.14 -14.94 2.34
C GLN A 350 10.25 -15.59 3.73
N GLY A 351 10.55 -14.80 4.71
CA GLY A 351 10.54 -15.21 6.10
C GLY A 351 11.05 -14.08 6.98
N ASP A 352 10.65 -14.06 8.22
CA ASP A 352 11.04 -13.05 9.17
C ASP A 352 12.56 -13.03 9.41
N VAL A 353 13.06 -11.97 10.04
CA VAL A 353 14.49 -11.87 10.41
C VAL A 353 14.84 -13.03 11.35
N GLY A 354 15.87 -13.82 10.95
CA GLY A 354 16.30 -14.98 11.72
C GLY A 354 15.45 -16.25 11.56
N SER A 355 14.57 -16.34 10.55
CA SER A 355 13.84 -17.57 10.20
C SER A 355 14.69 -18.67 9.55
N GLY A 356 16.00 -18.40 9.32
CA GLY A 356 16.93 -19.37 8.76
C GLY A 356 17.01 -19.40 7.23
N LYS A 357 16.63 -18.31 6.53
CA LYS A 357 16.72 -18.20 5.06
C LYS A 357 18.10 -18.54 4.51
N THR A 358 19.17 -18.05 5.16
CA THR A 358 20.56 -18.33 4.75
C THR A 358 20.90 -19.82 4.80
N LEU A 359 20.36 -20.54 5.78
CA LEU A 359 20.54 -21.99 5.88
C LEU A 359 19.82 -22.72 4.72
N VAL A 360 18.58 -22.35 4.43
CA VAL A 360 17.82 -22.90 3.30
C VAL A 360 18.57 -22.61 2.00
N ALA A 361 19.11 -21.42 1.81
CA ALA A 361 19.89 -21.03 0.65
C ALA A 361 21.17 -21.87 0.52
N LEU A 362 21.91 -22.11 1.62
CA LEU A 362 23.07 -23.02 1.63
C LEU A 362 22.68 -24.43 1.21
N MET A 363 21.63 -24.99 1.78
CA MET A 363 21.17 -26.35 1.44
C MET A 363 20.79 -26.47 -0.04
N CYS A 364 20.15 -25.43 -0.61
CA CYS A 364 19.88 -25.38 -2.05
C CYS A 364 21.17 -25.28 -2.89
N ALA A 365 22.17 -24.54 -2.42
CA ALA A 365 23.47 -24.47 -3.07
C ALA A 365 24.19 -25.84 -3.05
N LEU A 366 24.08 -26.61 -1.97
CA LEU A 366 24.64 -27.96 -1.89
C LEU A 366 23.94 -28.93 -2.88
N ILE A 367 22.63 -28.79 -3.11
CA ILE A 367 21.92 -29.52 -4.16
C ILE A 367 22.51 -29.17 -5.54
N ALA A 368 22.77 -27.91 -5.84
CA ALA A 368 23.39 -27.52 -7.11
C ALA A 368 24.79 -28.12 -7.26
N ILE A 369 25.60 -28.09 -6.19
CA ILE A 369 26.98 -28.66 -6.17
C ILE A 369 26.96 -30.17 -6.40
N ASP A 370 26.04 -30.91 -5.77
CA ASP A 370 25.87 -32.35 -5.97
C ASP A 370 25.53 -32.72 -7.42
N ASN A 371 25.04 -31.75 -8.21
CA ASN A 371 24.76 -31.91 -9.64
C ASN A 371 25.84 -31.30 -10.55
N GLY A 372 27.00 -30.94 -9.99
CA GLY A 372 28.15 -30.44 -10.75
C GLY A 372 28.08 -28.96 -11.13
N TYR A 373 27.21 -28.19 -10.46
CA TYR A 373 27.06 -26.75 -10.70
C TYR A 373 27.66 -25.91 -9.57
N GLN A 374 28.00 -24.69 -9.91
CA GLN A 374 28.42 -23.65 -8.95
C GLN A 374 27.21 -22.86 -8.46
N ALA A 375 27.28 -22.31 -7.24
CA ALA A 375 26.30 -21.39 -6.70
C ALA A 375 26.90 -20.01 -6.50
N CYS A 376 26.07 -18.97 -6.58
CA CYS A 376 26.45 -17.58 -6.38
C CYS A 376 25.48 -16.92 -5.38
N ILE A 377 26.00 -16.26 -4.34
CA ILE A 377 25.22 -15.51 -3.34
C ILE A 377 25.55 -14.03 -3.47
N MET A 378 24.56 -13.22 -3.81
CA MET A 378 24.67 -11.78 -3.92
C MET A 378 24.11 -11.09 -2.68
N ALA A 379 24.93 -10.23 -2.08
CA ALA A 379 24.53 -9.37 -0.97
C ALA A 379 24.58 -7.89 -1.38
N PRO A 380 23.74 -7.02 -0.81
CA PRO A 380 23.69 -5.60 -1.18
C PRO A 380 24.90 -4.79 -0.70
N THR A 381 25.61 -5.27 0.31
CA THR A 381 26.78 -4.58 0.90
C THR A 381 27.93 -5.53 1.13
N GLU A 382 29.16 -5.00 1.23
CA GLU A 382 30.36 -5.79 1.51
C GLU A 382 30.29 -6.46 2.88
N ILE A 383 29.80 -5.76 3.90
CA ILE A 383 29.62 -6.30 5.27
C ILE A 383 28.71 -7.54 5.26
N LEU A 384 27.58 -7.47 4.56
CA LEU A 384 26.69 -8.63 4.45
C LEU A 384 27.31 -9.79 3.69
N ALA A 385 28.09 -9.49 2.64
CA ALA A 385 28.81 -10.52 1.90
C ALA A 385 29.87 -11.24 2.78
N GLU A 386 30.60 -10.49 3.60
CA GLU A 386 31.57 -11.02 4.59
C GLU A 386 30.85 -11.86 5.66
N GLN A 387 29.72 -11.42 6.17
CA GLN A 387 28.93 -12.18 7.15
C GLN A 387 28.39 -13.48 6.56
N HIS A 388 27.92 -13.46 5.31
CA HIS A 388 27.55 -14.69 4.63
C HIS A 388 28.75 -15.64 4.52
N LEU A 389 29.93 -15.12 4.16
CA LEU A 389 31.16 -15.94 4.07
C LEU A 389 31.48 -16.61 5.40
N GLU A 390 31.51 -15.84 6.49
CA GLU A 390 31.79 -16.36 7.83
C GLU A 390 30.74 -17.40 8.27
N THR A 391 29.48 -17.08 8.07
CA THR A 391 28.36 -17.96 8.42
C THR A 391 28.44 -19.28 7.65
N LEU A 392 28.68 -19.22 6.35
CA LEU A 392 28.78 -20.42 5.53
C LEU A 392 30.01 -21.26 5.89
N ARG A 393 31.15 -20.62 6.10
CA ARG A 393 32.38 -21.34 6.53
C ARG A 393 32.19 -22.03 7.88
N LYS A 394 31.54 -21.34 8.83
CA LYS A 394 31.23 -21.93 10.13
C LYS A 394 30.27 -23.13 10.02
N LEU A 395 29.27 -23.05 9.16
CA LEU A 395 28.30 -24.13 8.96
C LEU A 395 28.91 -25.32 8.21
N LEU A 396 29.76 -25.06 7.22
CA LEU A 396 30.38 -26.09 6.40
C LEU A 396 31.52 -26.82 7.13
N GLY A 397 32.15 -26.17 8.13
CA GLY A 397 33.24 -26.78 8.91
C GLY A 397 34.38 -27.26 8.02
N ASP A 398 34.68 -28.54 8.08
CA ASP A 398 35.74 -29.25 7.36
C ASP A 398 35.29 -29.90 6.02
N MET A 399 34.05 -29.63 5.60
CA MET A 399 33.56 -30.11 4.29
C MET A 399 34.42 -29.59 3.13
N PRO A 400 34.65 -30.38 2.07
CA PRO A 400 35.50 -30.02 0.94
C PRO A 400 34.81 -29.02 -0.01
N ILE A 401 34.14 -28.00 0.52
CA ILE A 401 33.41 -26.98 -0.22
C ILE A 401 34.17 -25.65 -0.14
N ARG A 402 34.70 -25.22 -1.28
CA ARG A 402 35.42 -23.95 -1.34
C ARG A 402 34.48 -22.78 -1.57
N VAL A 403 34.50 -21.85 -0.62
CA VAL A 403 33.69 -20.61 -0.64
C VAL A 403 34.62 -19.41 -0.74
N GLU A 404 34.41 -18.51 -1.72
CA GLU A 404 35.24 -17.36 -1.98
C GLU A 404 34.42 -16.07 -2.07
N LEU A 405 35.03 -14.95 -1.59
CA LEU A 405 34.44 -13.62 -1.59
C LEU A 405 34.95 -12.79 -2.77
N LEU A 406 34.05 -12.11 -3.48
CA LEU A 406 34.36 -11.14 -4.51
C LEU A 406 33.59 -9.81 -4.27
N THR A 407 34.30 -8.81 -3.74
CA THR A 407 33.77 -7.44 -3.54
C THR A 407 34.70 -6.42 -4.21
N GLY A 408 34.33 -5.14 -4.15
CA GLY A 408 35.18 -4.04 -4.64
C GLY A 408 36.50 -3.91 -3.89
N ALA A 409 36.59 -4.38 -2.63
CA ALA A 409 37.78 -4.39 -1.83
C ALA A 409 38.82 -5.46 -2.27
N VAL A 410 38.38 -6.54 -2.92
CA VAL A 410 39.29 -7.61 -3.39
C VAL A 410 40.02 -7.17 -4.66
N LYS A 411 41.34 -6.96 -4.57
CA LYS A 411 42.19 -6.40 -5.64
C LYS A 411 43.41 -7.27 -5.97
N GLY A 412 44.08 -6.94 -7.04
CA GLY A 412 45.39 -7.47 -7.41
C GLY A 412 45.41 -8.98 -7.64
N LYS A 413 46.44 -9.65 -7.05
CA LYS A 413 46.67 -11.11 -7.20
C LYS A 413 45.49 -11.92 -6.66
N ARG A 414 44.95 -11.54 -5.49
CA ARG A 414 43.87 -12.25 -4.86
C ARG A 414 42.60 -12.26 -5.73
N ARG A 415 42.26 -11.11 -6.37
CA ARG A 415 41.12 -11.04 -7.30
C ARG A 415 41.30 -12.00 -8.48
N ARG A 416 42.51 -12.08 -9.05
CA ARG A 416 42.80 -13.02 -10.17
C ARG A 416 42.62 -14.46 -9.72
N GLU A 417 43.19 -14.85 -8.58
CA GLU A 417 43.00 -16.22 -8.04
C GLU A 417 41.58 -16.62 -7.82
N VAL A 418 40.73 -15.67 -7.33
CA VAL A 418 39.29 -15.93 -7.15
C VAL A 418 38.59 -16.07 -8.50
N LEU A 419 38.87 -15.20 -9.47
CA LEU A 419 38.29 -15.26 -10.81
C LEU A 419 38.71 -16.53 -11.54
N ASP A 420 39.97 -16.92 -11.46
CA ASP A 420 40.48 -18.20 -12.04
C ASP A 420 39.76 -19.39 -11.40
N GLY A 421 39.51 -19.34 -10.09
CA GLY A 421 38.75 -20.35 -9.36
C GLY A 421 37.29 -20.50 -9.83
N PHE A 422 36.65 -19.37 -10.24
CA PHE A 422 35.30 -19.41 -10.82
C PHE A 422 35.31 -20.07 -12.21
N VAL A 423 36.27 -19.71 -13.06
CA VAL A 423 36.40 -20.26 -14.42
C VAL A 423 36.80 -21.72 -14.43
N THR A 424 37.65 -22.16 -13.50
CA THR A 424 38.10 -23.54 -13.39
C THR A 424 37.10 -24.45 -12.64
N GLY A 425 36.06 -23.87 -12.01
CA GLY A 425 35.09 -24.63 -11.22
C GLY A 425 35.63 -25.11 -9.85
N THR A 426 36.85 -24.68 -9.45
CA THR A 426 37.43 -25.05 -8.14
C THR A 426 36.80 -24.30 -6.98
N VAL A 427 36.12 -23.19 -7.24
CA VAL A 427 35.29 -22.48 -6.27
C VAL A 427 33.84 -22.93 -6.46
N HIS A 428 33.24 -23.51 -5.42
CA HIS A 428 31.91 -24.10 -5.47
C HIS A 428 30.85 -23.03 -5.18
N ILE A 429 31.11 -22.11 -4.23
CA ILE A 429 30.17 -21.03 -3.86
C ILE A 429 30.91 -19.69 -3.97
N ALA A 430 30.40 -18.80 -4.81
CA ALA A 430 30.85 -17.42 -4.91
C ALA A 430 29.94 -16.52 -4.04
N ILE A 431 30.53 -15.71 -3.18
CA ILE A 431 29.78 -14.71 -2.40
C ILE A 431 30.31 -13.31 -2.79
N GLY A 432 29.41 -12.33 -2.94
CA GLY A 432 29.87 -10.97 -3.21
C GLY A 432 28.74 -9.98 -3.41
N THR A 433 29.14 -8.80 -3.88
CA THR A 433 28.23 -7.69 -4.17
C THR A 433 28.00 -7.58 -5.69
N HIS A 434 27.64 -6.36 -6.15
CA HIS A 434 27.54 -6.06 -7.60
C HIS A 434 28.81 -6.42 -8.40
N ALA A 435 29.97 -6.62 -7.77
CA ALA A 435 31.17 -7.10 -8.42
C ALA A 435 30.99 -8.44 -9.15
N LEU A 436 30.07 -9.31 -8.69
CA LEU A 436 29.74 -10.58 -9.33
C LEU A 436 29.02 -10.42 -10.67
N ILE A 437 28.40 -9.26 -10.93
CA ILE A 437 27.66 -8.98 -12.17
C ILE A 437 28.57 -8.42 -13.27
N GLU A 438 29.79 -8.00 -12.94
CA GLU A 438 30.75 -7.44 -13.89
C GLU A 438 31.01 -8.40 -15.06
N ASN A 439 31.21 -7.88 -16.27
CA ASN A 439 31.33 -8.68 -17.49
C ASN A 439 32.58 -9.60 -17.48
N ASN A 440 33.61 -9.23 -16.72
CA ASN A 440 34.85 -10.01 -16.58
C ASN A 440 34.75 -11.18 -15.59
N VAL A 441 33.62 -11.31 -14.88
CA VAL A 441 33.37 -12.44 -13.99
C VAL A 441 32.66 -13.54 -14.78
N GLN A 442 33.31 -14.68 -14.94
CA GLN A 442 32.80 -15.85 -15.65
C GLN A 442 32.84 -17.07 -14.73
N PHE A 443 31.89 -17.98 -14.91
CA PHE A 443 31.78 -19.23 -14.16
C PHE A 443 31.93 -20.41 -15.11
N ALA A 444 32.46 -21.54 -14.63
CA ALA A 444 32.50 -22.78 -15.39
C ALA A 444 31.06 -23.29 -15.64
N HIS A 445 30.29 -23.45 -14.58
CA HIS A 445 28.92 -24.01 -14.61
C HIS A 445 28.03 -23.41 -13.53
N LEU A 446 27.64 -22.14 -13.67
CA LEU A 446 26.75 -21.49 -12.70
C LEU A 446 25.34 -22.08 -12.77
N GLY A 447 24.88 -22.77 -11.71
CA GLY A 447 23.57 -23.42 -11.66
C GLY A 447 22.54 -22.72 -10.80
N LEU A 448 22.98 -22.04 -9.75
CA LEU A 448 22.08 -21.36 -8.80
C LEU A 448 22.60 -19.95 -8.46
N VAL A 449 21.72 -18.97 -8.55
CA VAL A 449 21.95 -17.61 -8.08
C VAL A 449 21.01 -17.32 -6.93
N ILE A 450 21.56 -16.89 -5.81
CA ILE A 450 20.84 -16.50 -4.62
C ILE A 450 21.03 -14.99 -4.45
N ILE A 451 19.94 -14.23 -4.33
CA ILE A 451 19.96 -12.77 -4.18
C ILE A 451 19.35 -12.42 -2.83
N ASP A 452 20.15 -11.86 -1.93
CA ASP A 452 19.67 -11.43 -0.62
C ASP A 452 19.23 -9.95 -0.66
N GLU A 453 18.13 -9.62 0.05
CA GLU A 453 17.53 -8.28 0.12
C GLU A 453 17.27 -7.65 -1.25
N GLN A 454 16.47 -8.31 -2.05
CA GLN A 454 16.15 -7.96 -3.45
C GLN A 454 15.82 -6.47 -3.68
N HIS A 455 15.12 -5.84 -2.75
CA HIS A 455 14.67 -4.45 -2.89
C HIS A 455 15.81 -3.44 -3.09
N ARG A 456 17.06 -3.86 -2.90
CA ARG A 456 18.27 -3.05 -3.11
C ARG A 456 18.95 -3.27 -4.47
N PHE A 457 18.44 -4.22 -5.28
CA PHE A 457 18.97 -4.51 -6.61
C PHE A 457 17.96 -4.13 -7.71
N GLY A 458 18.40 -3.35 -8.70
CA GLY A 458 17.59 -2.99 -9.86
C GLY A 458 17.32 -4.18 -10.78
N VAL A 459 16.17 -4.17 -11.49
CA VAL A 459 15.76 -5.21 -12.46
C VAL A 459 16.84 -5.45 -13.53
N ALA A 460 17.44 -4.38 -14.05
CA ALA A 460 18.50 -4.46 -15.05
C ALA A 460 19.79 -5.16 -14.56
N GLN A 461 20.07 -5.10 -13.25
CA GLN A 461 21.22 -5.78 -12.65
C GLN A 461 21.01 -7.30 -12.57
N ARG A 462 19.78 -7.72 -12.24
CA ARG A 462 19.40 -9.13 -12.21
C ARG A 462 19.45 -9.77 -13.61
N ALA A 463 18.96 -9.07 -14.62
CA ALA A 463 18.98 -9.54 -15.99
C ALA A 463 20.39 -9.88 -16.51
N LYS A 464 21.44 -9.20 -16.03
CA LYS A 464 22.84 -9.50 -16.39
C LYS A 464 23.32 -10.85 -15.87
N LEU A 465 22.78 -11.37 -14.77
CA LEU A 465 23.13 -12.69 -14.25
C LEU A 465 22.58 -13.82 -15.14
N TRP A 466 21.44 -13.61 -15.78
CA TRP A 466 20.84 -14.60 -16.67
C TRP A 466 21.62 -14.81 -17.95
N THR A 467 22.37 -13.80 -18.39
CA THR A 467 23.16 -13.87 -19.63
C THR A 467 24.58 -14.44 -19.43
N LYS A 468 24.93 -14.82 -18.19
CA LYS A 468 26.29 -15.35 -17.89
C LYS A 468 26.52 -16.77 -18.36
N ASN A 469 25.47 -17.53 -18.68
CA ASN A 469 25.54 -18.88 -19.20
C ASN A 469 24.64 -19.04 -20.43
N LEU A 470 24.91 -20.05 -21.26
CA LEU A 470 24.04 -20.45 -22.37
C LEU A 470 22.63 -20.83 -21.89
N ASN A 471 22.57 -21.58 -20.78
CA ASN A 471 21.31 -21.84 -20.06
C ASN A 471 21.26 -20.98 -18.80
N PRO A 472 20.20 -20.18 -18.60
CA PRO A 472 20.12 -19.32 -17.42
C PRO A 472 20.09 -20.15 -16.14
N PRO A 473 20.80 -19.73 -15.08
CA PRO A 473 20.79 -20.41 -13.79
C PRO A 473 19.42 -20.31 -13.12
N HIS A 474 19.15 -21.19 -12.17
CA HIS A 474 18.05 -21.03 -11.22
C HIS A 474 18.26 -19.78 -10.37
N VAL A 475 17.18 -19.10 -10.03
CA VAL A 475 17.23 -17.87 -9.23
C VAL A 475 16.39 -18.05 -7.97
N LEU A 476 17.02 -17.86 -6.82
CA LEU A 476 16.39 -17.80 -5.51
C LEU A 476 16.58 -16.40 -4.94
N VAL A 477 15.48 -15.67 -4.82
CA VAL A 477 15.48 -14.33 -4.23
C VAL A 477 15.06 -14.43 -2.77
N MET A 478 15.79 -13.79 -1.86
CA MET A 478 15.46 -13.76 -0.44
C MET A 478 15.10 -12.36 0.01
N THR A 479 14.17 -12.28 0.93
CA THR A 479 13.84 -11.02 1.64
C THR A 479 13.55 -11.28 3.11
N ALA A 480 14.08 -10.41 3.96
CA ALA A 480 13.76 -10.39 5.39
C ALA A 480 12.56 -9.47 5.71
N THR A 481 12.10 -8.67 4.75
CA THR A 481 10.85 -7.96 4.88
C THR A 481 9.71 -8.87 4.48
N PRO A 482 8.81 -9.24 5.40
CA PRO A 482 7.58 -9.91 5.02
C PRO A 482 6.80 -9.00 4.06
N ILE A 483 6.49 -9.53 2.89
CA ILE A 483 5.67 -8.83 1.89
C ILE A 483 4.29 -9.48 1.93
N PRO A 484 3.21 -8.71 2.09
CA PRO A 484 1.87 -9.28 2.04
C PRO A 484 1.70 -10.17 0.80
N ARG A 485 1.08 -11.33 0.98
CA ARG A 485 0.95 -12.33 -0.09
C ARG A 485 0.32 -11.76 -1.36
N THR A 486 -0.68 -10.91 -1.18
CA THR A 486 -1.37 -10.20 -2.27
C THR A 486 -0.42 -9.28 -3.06
N LEU A 487 0.43 -8.56 -2.35
CA LEU A 487 1.42 -7.67 -2.97
C LEU A 487 2.53 -8.49 -3.67
N ALA A 488 2.96 -9.59 -3.06
CA ALA A 488 3.95 -10.49 -3.65
C ALA A 488 3.45 -11.10 -4.97
N MET A 489 2.21 -11.56 -5.01
CA MET A 489 1.58 -12.11 -6.23
C MET A 489 1.44 -11.11 -7.38
N THR A 490 1.49 -9.83 -7.08
CA THR A 490 1.33 -8.76 -8.07
C THR A 490 2.67 -8.16 -8.47
N LEU A 491 3.48 -7.74 -7.50
CA LEU A 491 4.79 -7.12 -7.77
C LEU A 491 5.85 -8.12 -8.25
N TYR A 492 5.74 -9.36 -7.79
CA TYR A 492 6.67 -10.44 -8.11
C TYR A 492 5.92 -11.63 -8.72
N GLY A 493 4.89 -11.36 -9.51
CA GLY A 493 3.97 -12.37 -10.02
C GLY A 493 4.59 -13.38 -10.99
N ASP A 494 5.81 -13.11 -11.45
CA ASP A 494 6.67 -14.02 -12.21
C ASP A 494 7.55 -14.91 -11.31
N LEU A 495 7.57 -14.66 -9.98
CA LEU A 495 8.25 -15.49 -9.00
C LEU A 495 7.26 -16.43 -8.31
N ASP A 496 7.63 -17.69 -8.17
CA ASP A 496 6.99 -18.59 -7.23
C ASP A 496 7.35 -18.16 -5.80
N VAL A 497 6.42 -18.24 -4.86
CA VAL A 497 6.62 -17.75 -3.50
C VAL A 497 6.67 -18.90 -2.51
N SER A 498 7.75 -18.97 -1.73
CA SER A 498 7.89 -19.84 -0.56
C SER A 498 8.01 -19.00 0.71
N VAL A 499 7.33 -19.42 1.76
CA VAL A 499 7.27 -18.70 3.04
C VAL A 499 7.80 -19.59 4.16
N ILE A 500 8.76 -19.07 4.95
CA ILE A 500 9.16 -19.66 6.23
C ILE A 500 8.37 -18.91 7.31
N ASP A 501 7.29 -19.52 7.73
CA ASP A 501 6.31 -19.01 8.72
C ASP A 501 6.55 -19.55 10.14
N GLU A 502 7.70 -20.20 10.37
CA GLU A 502 8.12 -20.71 11.66
C GLU A 502 9.47 -20.12 12.05
N LEU A 503 9.63 -19.80 13.33
CA LEU A 503 10.93 -19.43 13.90
C LEU A 503 11.69 -20.67 14.37
N PRO A 504 13.03 -20.66 14.29
CA PRO A 504 13.86 -21.77 14.81
C PRO A 504 13.60 -22.02 16.30
N PRO A 505 13.65 -23.29 16.76
CA PRO A 505 13.44 -23.64 18.17
C PRO A 505 14.45 -22.94 19.07
N GLY A 506 14.02 -22.57 20.29
CA GLY A 506 14.84 -21.89 21.30
C GLY A 506 14.88 -20.37 21.21
N ARG A 507 14.31 -19.76 20.18
CA ARG A 507 14.19 -18.31 20.08
C ARG A 507 13.00 -17.79 20.88
N LYS A 508 13.24 -16.81 21.77
CA LYS A 508 12.19 -16.17 22.54
C LYS A 508 11.55 -15.02 21.74
N PRO A 509 10.23 -14.80 21.82
CA PRO A 509 9.58 -13.63 21.24
C PRO A 509 10.18 -12.34 21.83
N ILE A 510 10.37 -11.33 20.98
CA ILE A 510 10.85 -10.01 21.41
C ILE A 510 9.66 -9.26 22.03
N GLU A 511 9.81 -8.86 23.27
CA GLU A 511 8.81 -8.04 23.96
C GLU A 511 8.85 -6.60 23.43
N THR A 512 7.76 -6.12 22.86
CA THR A 512 7.66 -4.75 22.34
C THR A 512 6.90 -3.88 23.34
N ILE A 513 7.53 -2.79 23.78
CA ILE A 513 7.00 -1.89 24.79
C ILE A 513 6.88 -0.48 24.21
N HIS A 514 5.70 0.13 24.33
CA HIS A 514 5.51 1.54 24.01
C HIS A 514 5.73 2.40 25.24
N GLN A 515 6.55 3.44 25.10
CA GLN A 515 6.81 4.42 26.15
C GLN A 515 6.73 5.86 25.62
N PHE A 516 6.19 6.76 26.44
CA PHE A 516 6.25 8.18 26.14
C PHE A 516 7.59 8.78 26.55
N ASP A 517 8.06 9.76 25.83
CA ASP A 517 9.30 10.51 26.13
C ASP A 517 9.33 11.09 27.56
N SER A 518 8.17 11.41 28.14
CA SER A 518 8.03 11.85 29.53
C SER A 518 8.50 10.80 30.56
N HIS A 519 8.61 9.53 30.20
CA HIS A 519 9.00 8.42 31.10
C HIS A 519 10.48 7.99 30.96
N ARG A 520 11.36 8.88 30.56
CA ARG A 520 12.79 8.58 30.33
C ARG A 520 13.51 7.98 31.53
N ARG A 521 13.12 8.33 32.74
CA ARG A 521 13.72 7.74 33.95
C ARG A 521 13.52 6.23 33.99
N THR A 522 12.31 5.77 33.74
CA THR A 522 11.97 4.34 33.70
C THR A 522 12.75 3.62 32.60
N LEU A 523 12.85 4.23 31.41
CA LEU A 523 13.66 3.72 30.31
C LEU A 523 15.12 3.53 30.71
N TYR A 524 15.76 4.56 31.29
CA TYR A 524 17.16 4.49 31.69
C TYR A 524 17.41 3.50 32.82
N THR A 525 16.46 3.33 33.74
CA THR A 525 16.54 2.29 34.78
C THR A 525 16.53 0.89 34.16
N GLY A 526 15.63 0.64 33.22
CA GLY A 526 15.58 -0.65 32.49
C GLY A 526 16.85 -0.91 31.67
N MET A 527 17.36 0.12 30.98
CA MET A 527 18.60 0.02 30.23
C MET A 527 19.80 -0.30 31.16
N ARG A 528 19.91 0.37 32.29
CA ARG A 528 21.00 0.14 33.29
C ARG A 528 20.96 -1.31 33.78
N HIS A 529 19.79 -1.81 34.10
CA HIS A 529 19.63 -3.20 34.52
C HIS A 529 20.12 -4.19 33.45
N GLN A 530 19.82 -3.94 32.18
CA GLN A 530 20.30 -4.82 31.10
C GLN A 530 21.82 -4.71 30.89
N LEU A 531 22.39 -3.52 31.03
CA LEU A 531 23.85 -3.31 31.00
C LEU A 531 24.58 -4.01 32.15
N GLU A 532 24.01 -3.99 33.35
CA GLU A 532 24.52 -4.72 34.55
C GLU A 532 24.51 -6.25 34.34
N LEU A 533 23.58 -6.75 33.54
CA LEU A 533 23.55 -8.16 33.11
C LEU A 533 24.57 -8.47 31.99
N GLY A 534 25.40 -7.49 31.59
CA GLY A 534 26.40 -7.64 30.52
C GLY A 534 25.82 -7.58 29.11
N ARG A 535 24.59 -7.06 28.92
CA ARG A 535 23.91 -6.95 27.63
C ARG A 535 24.29 -5.69 26.89
N GLN A 536 24.08 -5.71 25.57
CA GLN A 536 24.30 -4.55 24.71
C GLN A 536 22.99 -3.95 24.23
N ILE A 537 23.00 -2.64 23.94
CA ILE A 537 21.84 -1.83 23.64
C ILE A 537 22.02 -1.08 22.33
N TYR A 538 21.03 -1.17 21.44
CA TYR A 538 20.88 -0.28 20.30
C TYR A 538 19.95 0.88 20.65
N ILE A 539 20.32 2.11 20.24
CA ILE A 539 19.44 3.29 20.28
C ILE A 539 19.38 3.88 18.87
N VAL A 540 18.19 3.93 18.28
CA VAL A 540 18.00 4.32 16.88
C VAL A 540 17.18 5.60 16.78
N TYR A 541 17.73 6.59 16.08
CA TYR A 541 17.09 7.86 15.75
C TYR A 541 16.60 7.85 14.30
N PRO A 542 15.44 8.47 13.98
CA PRO A 542 14.94 8.57 12.61
C PRO A 542 15.84 9.48 11.76
N LEU A 543 16.02 9.12 10.48
CA LEU A 543 16.65 9.97 9.46
C LEU A 543 15.64 10.23 8.34
N ILE A 544 15.25 11.48 8.11
CA ILE A 544 14.34 11.88 7.04
C ILE A 544 15.12 12.73 6.04
N LYS A 545 15.08 12.38 4.76
CA LYS A 545 15.81 13.05 3.68
C LYS A 545 15.58 14.57 3.61
N GLU A 546 14.36 15.03 3.97
CA GLU A 546 14.01 16.45 3.95
C GLU A 546 14.54 17.26 5.14
N SER A 547 15.02 16.59 6.21
CA SER A 547 15.52 17.21 7.44
C SER A 547 16.85 16.62 7.92
N GLU A 548 17.70 16.10 7.03
CA GLU A 548 18.95 15.39 7.37
C GLU A 548 19.85 16.15 8.37
N LYS A 549 19.98 17.48 8.23
CA LYS A 549 20.81 18.30 9.14
C LYS A 549 20.22 18.35 10.55
N MET A 550 18.90 18.39 10.68
CA MET A 550 18.21 18.44 11.97
C MET A 550 18.20 17.08 12.64
N ASP A 551 18.05 16.01 11.87
CA ASP A 551 18.06 14.64 12.39
C ASP A 551 19.48 14.20 12.84
N LEU A 552 20.54 14.63 12.15
CA LEU A 552 21.92 14.44 12.61
C LEU A 552 22.20 15.21 13.89
N LYS A 553 21.69 16.43 14.04
CA LYS A 553 21.78 17.18 15.28
C LYS A 553 21.07 16.46 16.42
N ASN A 554 19.88 15.92 16.17
CA ASN A 554 19.14 15.12 17.16
C ASN A 554 19.91 13.85 17.57
N LEU A 555 20.63 13.21 16.65
CA LEU A 555 21.50 12.07 16.98
C LEU A 555 22.70 12.50 17.81
N GLU A 556 23.39 13.60 17.46
CA GLU A 556 24.53 14.11 18.22
C GLU A 556 24.11 14.52 19.63
N ASP A 557 23.02 15.30 19.76
CA ASP A 557 22.46 15.68 21.06
C ASP A 557 22.07 14.43 21.88
N GLY A 558 21.46 13.44 21.24
CA GLY A 558 21.10 12.17 21.84
C GLY A 558 22.32 11.35 22.29
N TYR A 559 23.37 11.29 21.46
CA TYR A 559 24.62 10.61 21.79
C TYR A 559 25.27 11.23 23.05
N GLU A 560 25.39 12.57 23.12
CA GLU A 560 25.97 13.26 24.29
C GLU A 560 25.08 13.03 25.54
N HIS A 561 23.74 13.06 25.41
CA HIS A 561 22.85 12.76 26.53
C HIS A 561 23.02 11.33 27.05
N ILE A 562 23.13 10.34 26.16
CA ILE A 562 23.32 8.93 26.58
C ILE A 562 24.69 8.75 27.23
N LYS A 563 25.72 9.35 26.68
CA LYS A 563 27.07 9.32 27.28
C LYS A 563 27.10 9.92 28.67
N ALA A 564 26.42 11.03 28.89
CA ALA A 564 26.27 11.65 30.19
C ALA A 564 25.42 10.82 31.18
N ALA A 565 24.37 10.12 30.68
CA ALA A 565 23.50 9.29 31.52
C ALA A 565 24.14 7.95 31.93
N PHE A 566 25.09 7.45 31.12
CA PHE A 566 25.79 6.16 31.32
C PHE A 566 27.32 6.32 31.29
N PRO A 567 27.91 7.06 32.24
CA PRO A 567 29.33 7.37 32.22
C PRO A 567 30.24 6.13 32.42
N ASP A 568 29.70 5.07 33.00
CA ASP A 568 30.45 3.84 33.29
C ASP A 568 30.50 2.87 32.10
N TYR A 569 29.84 3.22 30.97
CA TYR A 569 29.72 2.37 29.77
C TYR A 569 30.27 3.08 28.52
N HIS A 570 30.85 2.30 27.63
CA HIS A 570 31.34 2.83 26.37
C HIS A 570 30.19 2.94 25.36
N VAL A 571 30.08 4.11 24.74
CA VAL A 571 29.05 4.44 23.78
C VAL A 571 29.68 4.69 22.41
N SER A 572 29.26 3.95 21.39
CA SER A 572 29.63 4.21 19.99
C SER A 572 28.50 4.93 19.26
N LYS A 573 28.85 5.63 18.17
CA LYS A 573 27.83 6.22 17.25
C LYS A 573 28.09 5.84 15.81
N VAL A 574 27.00 5.62 15.06
CA VAL A 574 27.05 5.29 13.62
C VAL A 574 25.94 6.02 12.88
N HIS A 575 26.31 6.78 11.82
CA HIS A 575 25.33 7.49 10.99
C HIS A 575 25.72 7.51 9.50
N GLY A 576 24.75 7.88 8.63
CA GLY A 576 24.88 7.80 7.18
C GLY A 576 26.07 8.56 6.57
N GLN A 577 26.49 9.69 7.17
CA GLN A 577 27.55 10.56 6.65
C GLN A 577 28.97 10.13 7.05
N MET A 578 29.13 9.15 7.97
CA MET A 578 30.46 8.61 8.28
C MET A 578 31.04 7.87 7.08
N LYS A 579 32.35 7.85 6.95
CA LYS A 579 33.07 7.03 5.95
C LYS A 579 32.82 5.54 6.24
N SER A 580 32.86 4.72 5.20
CA SER A 580 32.59 3.28 5.34
C SER A 580 33.50 2.62 6.35
N ALA A 581 34.82 2.90 6.27
CA ALA A 581 35.82 2.36 7.20
C ALA A 581 35.55 2.73 8.67
N GLU A 582 35.09 3.96 8.93
CA GLU A 582 34.77 4.41 10.30
C GLU A 582 33.52 3.67 10.83
N LYS A 583 32.49 3.51 9.97
CA LYS A 583 31.30 2.73 10.31
C LYS A 583 31.66 1.29 10.65
N ASP A 584 32.48 0.69 9.83
CA ASP A 584 32.93 -0.70 10.00
C ASP A 584 33.69 -0.88 11.31
N THR A 585 34.59 0.07 11.65
CA THR A 585 35.32 0.05 12.91
C THR A 585 34.41 0.13 14.13
N GLU A 586 33.47 1.10 14.16
CA GLU A 586 32.55 1.25 15.29
C GLU A 586 31.58 0.04 15.42
N MET A 587 31.15 -0.51 14.30
CA MET A 587 30.32 -1.73 14.29
C MET A 587 31.10 -2.96 14.79
N GLN A 588 32.38 -3.10 14.42
CA GLN A 588 33.24 -4.19 14.91
C GLN A 588 33.51 -4.07 16.42
N ARG A 589 33.78 -2.87 16.92
CA ARG A 589 33.93 -2.60 18.36
C ARG A 589 32.67 -3.00 19.15
N PHE A 590 31.47 -2.67 18.60
CA PHE A 590 30.23 -3.05 19.22
C PHE A 590 30.00 -4.58 19.13
N ALA A 591 30.30 -5.21 18.01
CA ALA A 591 30.21 -6.66 17.87
C ALA A 591 31.18 -7.43 18.78
N ALA A 592 32.38 -6.89 19.02
CA ALA A 592 33.35 -7.44 19.93
C ALA A 592 33.02 -7.22 21.43
N GLY A 593 31.98 -6.42 21.76
CA GLY A 593 31.59 -6.08 23.12
C GLY A 593 32.43 -5.00 23.76
N GLU A 594 33.37 -4.33 23.02
CA GLU A 594 34.17 -3.22 23.51
C GLU A 594 33.28 -2.00 23.83
N THR A 595 32.17 -1.85 23.14
CA THR A 595 31.15 -0.84 23.42
C THR A 595 29.84 -1.50 23.75
N GLN A 596 29.16 -1.00 24.79
CA GLN A 596 27.93 -1.59 25.33
C GLN A 596 26.67 -0.92 24.76
N ILE A 597 26.77 0.33 24.32
CA ILE A 597 25.65 1.09 23.74
C ILE A 597 26.06 1.59 22.37
N LEU A 598 25.21 1.34 21.36
CA LEU A 598 25.37 1.87 20.01
C LEU A 598 24.23 2.83 19.69
N VAL A 599 24.57 4.10 19.49
CA VAL A 599 23.62 5.14 19.04
C VAL A 599 23.74 5.29 17.53
N ALA A 600 22.64 5.16 16.80
CA ALA A 600 22.70 5.19 15.35
C ALA A 600 21.46 5.78 14.69
N THR A 601 21.58 6.10 13.41
CA THR A 601 20.44 6.33 12.53
C THR A 601 19.98 5.00 11.91
N THR A 602 18.99 5.04 10.98
CA THR A 602 18.45 3.88 10.25
C THR A 602 19.50 3.05 9.49
N VAL A 603 20.76 3.48 9.44
CA VAL A 603 21.88 2.74 8.81
C VAL A 603 22.06 1.33 9.40
N ILE A 604 21.58 1.07 10.63
CA ILE A 604 21.60 -0.26 11.26
C ILE A 604 20.64 -1.25 10.59
N GLU A 605 19.75 -0.82 9.70
CA GLU A 605 18.94 -1.74 8.89
C GLU A 605 19.81 -2.76 8.13
N VAL A 606 21.11 -2.48 7.99
CA VAL A 606 22.06 -3.31 7.27
C VAL A 606 23.00 -4.07 8.23
N GLY A 607 22.63 -5.25 8.59
CA GLY A 607 23.41 -6.46 8.51
C GLY A 607 24.33 -6.89 9.64
N VAL A 608 24.67 -6.18 10.72
CA VAL A 608 25.57 -6.75 11.73
C VAL A 608 24.82 -7.61 12.74
N ASN A 609 25.26 -8.87 12.86
CA ASN A 609 24.71 -9.81 13.85
C ASN A 609 25.45 -9.67 15.18
N VAL A 610 24.79 -9.12 16.19
CA VAL A 610 25.32 -9.05 17.57
C VAL A 610 24.43 -9.82 18.51
N PRO A 611 24.73 -11.10 18.80
CA PRO A 611 23.88 -11.96 19.62
C PRO A 611 23.62 -11.43 21.03
N ASN A 612 24.58 -10.69 21.60
CA ASN A 612 24.49 -10.11 22.94
C ASN A 612 23.63 -8.83 23.01
N ALA A 613 23.26 -8.24 21.88
CA ALA A 613 22.39 -7.08 21.86
C ALA A 613 20.93 -7.51 22.09
N SER A 614 20.43 -7.27 23.30
CA SER A 614 19.10 -7.70 23.75
C SER A 614 18.09 -6.55 23.83
N VAL A 615 18.52 -5.29 23.74
CA VAL A 615 17.63 -4.13 23.82
C VAL A 615 17.75 -3.25 22.59
N MET A 616 16.59 -2.96 21.99
CA MET A 616 16.43 -1.99 20.90
C MET A 616 15.57 -0.82 21.39
N VAL A 617 16.11 0.36 21.49
CA VAL A 617 15.38 1.60 21.76
C VAL A 617 15.19 2.36 20.46
N ILE A 618 13.96 2.66 20.08
CA ILE A 618 13.65 3.44 18.87
C ILE A 618 13.09 4.79 19.29
N GLU A 619 13.87 5.82 19.10
CA GLU A 619 13.53 7.21 19.43
C GLU A 619 12.62 7.81 18.36
N ASN A 620 11.62 8.60 18.79
CA ASN A 620 10.64 9.18 17.89
C ASN A 620 9.99 8.12 16.96
N ALA A 621 9.56 7.00 17.54
CA ALA A 621 9.04 5.86 16.80
C ALA A 621 7.83 6.22 15.92
N GLU A 622 7.11 7.32 16.24
CA GLU A 622 6.03 7.87 15.43
C GLU A 622 6.46 8.28 14.01
N ARG A 623 7.75 8.49 13.78
CA ARG A 623 8.31 8.92 12.48
C ARG A 623 8.68 7.75 11.56
N PHE A 624 8.63 6.51 12.05
CA PHE A 624 8.96 5.32 11.29
C PHE A 624 7.72 4.64 10.69
N GLY A 625 7.90 4.00 9.54
CA GLY A 625 6.92 3.06 9.00
C GLY A 625 6.92 1.72 9.74
N LEU A 626 5.81 0.98 9.70
CA LEU A 626 5.68 -0.32 10.37
C LEU A 626 6.76 -1.32 9.93
N SER A 627 7.03 -1.41 8.62
CA SER A 627 8.07 -2.29 8.08
C SER A 627 9.46 -1.97 8.62
N GLN A 628 9.80 -0.67 8.79
CA GLN A 628 11.08 -0.24 9.36
C GLN A 628 11.16 -0.59 10.85
N LEU A 629 10.09 -0.32 11.62
CA LEU A 629 10.03 -0.70 13.04
C LEU A 629 10.22 -2.21 13.23
N HIS A 630 9.59 -3.01 12.38
CA HIS A 630 9.72 -4.46 12.42
C HIS A 630 11.15 -4.92 12.08
N GLN A 631 11.79 -4.35 11.06
CA GLN A 631 13.18 -4.65 10.72
C GLN A 631 14.15 -4.29 11.85
N LEU A 632 13.96 -3.12 12.48
CA LEU A 632 14.76 -2.71 13.63
C LEU A 632 14.55 -3.64 14.83
N ARG A 633 13.30 -4.00 15.13
CA ARG A 633 13.00 -4.99 16.16
C ARG A 633 13.73 -6.31 15.93
N GLY A 634 13.77 -6.78 14.70
CA GLY A 634 14.46 -8.03 14.32
C GLY A 634 15.99 -8.00 14.46
N ARG A 635 16.60 -6.85 14.79
CA ARG A 635 18.05 -6.74 15.05
C ARG A 635 18.46 -7.25 16.42
N VAL A 636 17.53 -7.34 17.36
CA VAL A 636 17.71 -7.98 18.66
C VAL A 636 17.01 -9.35 18.70
N GLY A 637 17.13 -10.09 19.79
CA GLY A 637 16.49 -11.40 19.93
C GLY A 637 17.18 -12.52 19.12
N ARG A 638 18.48 -12.40 18.87
CA ARG A 638 19.28 -13.43 18.20
C ARG A 638 20.03 -14.35 19.16
N GLY A 639 20.09 -13.99 20.44
CA GLY A 639 20.59 -14.81 21.53
C GLY A 639 19.49 -15.66 22.18
N ALA A 640 19.88 -16.46 23.20
CA ALA A 640 18.95 -17.29 23.99
C ALA A 640 18.14 -16.50 25.03
N ASP A 641 18.51 -15.24 25.25
CA ASP A 641 17.96 -14.41 26.31
C ASP A 641 16.76 -13.58 25.86
N GLN A 642 15.92 -13.19 26.85
CA GLN A 642 14.80 -12.29 26.59
C GLN A 642 15.29 -10.97 26.00
N SER A 643 14.66 -10.52 24.94
CA SER A 643 15.01 -9.27 24.26
C SER A 643 13.81 -8.32 24.24
N PHE A 644 14.12 -7.02 24.23
CA PHE A 644 13.15 -5.94 24.34
C PHE A 644 13.27 -4.96 23.19
N CYS A 645 12.16 -4.50 22.64
CA CYS A 645 12.07 -3.42 21.70
C CYS A 645 11.21 -2.30 22.29
N ILE A 646 11.81 -1.14 22.57
CA ILE A 646 11.15 -0.03 23.24
C ILE A 646 10.90 1.07 22.23
N LEU A 647 9.63 1.36 21.97
CA LEU A 647 9.17 2.41 21.05
C LEU A 647 8.93 3.69 21.85
N VAL A 648 9.82 4.67 21.71
CA VAL A 648 9.70 5.96 22.40
C VAL A 648 8.99 6.96 21.50
N THR A 649 7.92 7.58 21.99
CA THR A 649 7.12 8.54 21.23
C THR A 649 6.79 9.79 22.05
N LYS A 650 6.35 10.84 21.35
CA LYS A 650 5.72 12.02 21.98
C LYS A 650 4.39 11.64 22.62
N THR A 651 3.95 12.44 23.59
CA THR A 651 2.66 12.24 24.29
C THR A 651 1.43 12.49 23.39
N GLN A 652 1.54 13.41 22.42
CA GLN A 652 0.48 13.70 21.47
C GLN A 652 0.73 12.96 20.16
N LEU A 653 -0.10 11.98 19.85
CA LEU A 653 -0.06 11.18 18.63
C LEU A 653 -1.37 11.34 17.88
N SER A 654 -1.30 11.36 16.53
CA SER A 654 -2.49 11.17 15.70
C SER A 654 -3.06 9.77 15.86
N ASP A 655 -4.35 9.58 15.57
CA ASP A 655 -5.01 8.27 15.70
C ASP A 655 -4.34 7.20 14.81
N ASP A 656 -3.94 7.56 13.59
CA ASP A 656 -3.22 6.65 12.69
C ASP A 656 -1.85 6.26 13.25
N THR A 657 -1.14 7.18 13.85
CA THR A 657 0.16 6.90 14.47
C THR A 657 -0.01 6.02 15.70
N ARG A 658 -1.00 6.31 16.57
CA ARG A 658 -1.31 5.48 17.73
C ARG A 658 -1.63 4.05 17.31
N ARG A 659 -2.44 3.90 16.25
CA ARG A 659 -2.78 2.59 15.70
C ARG A 659 -1.55 1.84 15.18
N ARG A 660 -0.61 2.51 14.48
CA ARG A 660 0.65 1.89 14.02
C ARG A 660 1.51 1.40 15.19
N ILE A 661 1.69 2.21 16.23
CA ILE A 661 2.47 1.81 17.40
C ILE A 661 1.79 0.62 18.10
N GLN A 662 0.46 0.63 18.23
CA GLN A 662 -0.29 -0.46 18.85
C GLN A 662 -0.12 -1.78 18.08
N ILE A 663 -0.17 -1.77 16.75
CA ILE A 663 0.07 -2.96 15.92
C ILE A 663 1.46 -3.58 16.23
N MET A 664 2.49 -2.74 16.39
CA MET A 664 3.83 -3.22 16.72
C MET A 664 3.93 -3.84 18.12
N VAL A 665 3.12 -3.36 19.07
CA VAL A 665 3.06 -3.91 20.44
C VAL A 665 2.30 -5.23 20.46
N ASP A 666 1.17 -5.30 19.74
CA ASP A 666 0.24 -6.44 19.80
C ASP A 666 0.75 -7.65 19.01
N SER A 667 1.50 -7.43 17.93
CA SER A 667 1.95 -8.50 17.04
C SER A 667 3.47 -8.61 16.94
N THR A 668 3.95 -9.86 17.00
CA THR A 668 5.33 -10.22 16.68
C THR A 668 5.47 -10.80 15.27
N ASP A 669 4.36 -11.14 14.61
CA ASP A 669 4.34 -11.70 13.25
C ASP A 669 4.57 -10.61 12.22
N GLY A 670 5.69 -10.72 11.49
CA GLY A 670 6.05 -9.77 10.45
C GLY A 670 5.08 -9.75 9.27
N PHE A 671 4.41 -10.86 8.95
CA PHE A 671 3.41 -10.91 7.86
C PHE A 671 2.14 -10.17 8.24
N GLU A 672 1.67 -10.36 9.47
CA GLU A 672 0.52 -9.62 10.00
C GLU A 672 0.81 -8.11 10.03
N ILE A 673 1.99 -7.71 10.52
CA ILE A 673 2.42 -6.31 10.55
C ILE A 673 2.45 -5.72 9.14
N ALA A 674 2.97 -6.46 8.16
CA ALA A 674 3.03 -6.01 6.78
C ALA A 674 1.64 -5.86 6.14
N GLU A 675 0.69 -6.76 6.45
CA GLU A 675 -0.70 -6.64 6.02
C GLU A 675 -1.39 -5.41 6.63
N GLN A 676 -1.16 -5.15 7.91
CA GLN A 676 -1.69 -3.97 8.57
C GLN A 676 -1.07 -2.67 8.03
N ASP A 677 0.24 -2.66 7.75
CA ASP A 677 0.93 -1.53 7.11
C ASP A 677 0.29 -1.21 5.74
N LEU A 678 0.05 -2.24 4.93
CA LEU A 678 -0.61 -2.10 3.64
C LEU A 678 -2.04 -1.53 3.76
N LYS A 679 -2.81 -1.96 4.78
CA LYS A 679 -4.17 -1.47 5.05
C LYS A 679 -4.19 -0.01 5.50
N LEU A 680 -3.20 0.41 6.30
CA LEU A 680 -3.11 1.77 6.84
C LEU A 680 -2.65 2.80 5.80
N ARG A 681 -1.72 2.44 4.91
CA ARG A 681 -1.19 3.38 3.89
C ARG A 681 -2.22 3.80 2.86
N GLY A 682 -3.24 2.99 2.60
CA GLY A 682 -4.24 3.29 1.57
C GLY A 682 -3.72 3.19 0.13
N PRO A 683 -4.55 3.48 -0.88
CA PRO A 683 -4.19 3.31 -2.30
C PRO A 683 -3.19 4.34 -2.84
N GLY A 684 -3.00 5.49 -2.17
CA GLY A 684 -2.16 6.59 -2.66
C GLY A 684 -0.67 6.47 -2.33
N ASP A 685 -0.30 5.76 -1.26
CA ASP A 685 1.08 5.69 -0.76
C ASP A 685 1.88 4.49 -1.28
N LEU A 686 1.31 3.68 -2.18
CA LEU A 686 2.07 2.67 -2.93
C LEU A 686 3.12 3.29 -3.87
N GLU A 687 3.11 4.62 -4.06
CA GLU A 687 4.17 5.36 -4.77
C GLU A 687 5.57 5.18 -4.14
N GLY A 688 5.67 4.87 -2.84
CA GLY A 688 6.93 4.45 -2.21
C GLY A 688 7.52 3.14 -2.75
N THR A 689 6.75 2.33 -3.48
CA THR A 689 7.21 1.13 -4.20
C THR A 689 7.83 1.42 -5.57
N GLN A 690 8.11 2.67 -5.92
CA GLN A 690 8.93 3.04 -7.10
C GLN A 690 10.32 2.40 -7.08
N GLN A 691 10.75 1.82 -5.96
CA GLN A 691 11.97 1.02 -5.87
C GLN A 691 11.92 -0.28 -6.71
N SER A 692 10.73 -0.78 -7.04
CA SER A 692 10.54 -1.91 -7.96
C SER A 692 10.35 -1.49 -9.43
N GLY A 693 10.36 -0.17 -9.72
CA GLY A 693 10.22 0.35 -11.09
C GLY A 693 8.79 0.32 -11.64
N MET A 694 7.77 0.06 -10.82
CA MET A 694 6.38 0.00 -11.22
C MET A 694 5.44 0.75 -10.30
N ALA A 695 4.76 1.72 -10.88
CA ALA A 695 3.48 2.18 -10.38
C ALA A 695 2.39 1.31 -11.04
N PHE A 696 1.68 0.49 -10.26
CA PHE A 696 0.41 -0.06 -10.71
C PHE A 696 -0.61 1.07 -10.70
N ASP A 697 -0.92 1.60 -11.86
CA ASP A 697 -2.00 2.58 -12.02
C ASP A 697 -3.36 1.84 -11.99
N LEU A 698 -3.70 1.32 -10.79
CA LEU A 698 -4.97 0.66 -10.55
C LEU A 698 -6.05 1.73 -10.36
N LYS A 699 -7.09 1.68 -11.20
CA LYS A 699 -8.16 2.68 -11.22
C LYS A 699 -9.23 2.44 -10.14
N ILE A 700 -9.47 1.17 -9.79
CA ILE A 700 -10.55 0.80 -8.85
C ILE A 700 -10.12 -0.24 -7.80
N ALA A 701 -9.24 -1.17 -8.18
CA ALA A 701 -8.79 -2.20 -7.27
C ALA A 701 -7.76 -1.67 -6.26
N ASN A 702 -7.80 -2.22 -5.05
CA ASN A 702 -6.87 -1.88 -3.98
C ASN A 702 -6.24 -3.17 -3.44
N LEU A 703 -4.94 -3.33 -3.66
CA LEU A 703 -4.19 -4.55 -3.27
C LEU A 703 -4.25 -4.83 -1.76
N ALA A 704 -4.45 -3.80 -0.94
CA ALA A 704 -4.58 -3.95 0.51
C ALA A 704 -5.93 -4.51 0.96
N LYS A 705 -6.99 -4.28 0.18
CA LYS A 705 -8.38 -4.60 0.55
C LYS A 705 -8.98 -5.73 -0.29
N ASP A 706 -8.53 -5.87 -1.52
CA ASP A 706 -9.15 -6.75 -2.52
C ASP A 706 -8.40 -8.08 -2.71
N GLY A 707 -7.73 -8.59 -1.66
CA GLY A 707 -6.91 -9.82 -1.70
C GLY A 707 -7.68 -11.06 -2.17
N ILE A 708 -8.95 -11.21 -1.77
CA ILE A 708 -9.80 -12.32 -2.22
C ILE A 708 -10.07 -12.22 -3.73
N ILE A 709 -10.39 -11.03 -4.22
CA ILE A 709 -10.65 -10.79 -5.65
C ILE A 709 -9.36 -11.02 -6.46
N LEU A 710 -8.22 -10.61 -5.93
CA LEU A 710 -6.92 -10.85 -6.56
C LEU A 710 -6.64 -12.35 -6.69
N GLN A 711 -6.89 -13.14 -5.64
CA GLN A 711 -6.69 -14.59 -5.69
C GLN A 711 -7.61 -15.23 -6.74
N MET A 712 -8.90 -14.87 -6.74
CA MET A 712 -9.87 -15.32 -7.75
C MET A 712 -9.40 -14.98 -9.18
N ALA A 713 -8.91 -13.77 -9.38
CA ALA A 713 -8.41 -13.29 -10.66
C ALA A 713 -7.16 -14.07 -11.11
N ARG A 714 -6.23 -14.36 -10.18
CA ARG A 714 -5.03 -15.17 -10.46
C ARG A 714 -5.37 -16.60 -10.82
N ASP A 715 -6.25 -17.25 -10.06
CA ASP A 715 -6.66 -18.64 -10.30
C ASP A 715 -7.33 -18.77 -11.68
N ALA A 716 -8.21 -17.82 -12.04
CA ALA A 716 -8.81 -17.78 -13.36
C ALA A 716 -7.79 -17.57 -14.48
N ALA A 717 -6.87 -16.63 -14.31
CA ALA A 717 -5.82 -16.33 -15.28
C ALA A 717 -4.86 -17.54 -15.47
N GLN A 718 -4.51 -18.21 -14.38
CA GLN A 718 -3.65 -19.39 -14.41
C GLN A 718 -4.31 -20.54 -15.21
N GLN A 719 -5.58 -20.85 -14.94
CA GLN A 719 -6.33 -21.87 -15.68
C GLN A 719 -6.38 -21.56 -17.17
N ILE A 720 -6.54 -20.29 -17.56
CA ILE A 720 -6.58 -19.90 -18.96
C ILE A 720 -5.20 -20.07 -19.60
N VAL A 721 -4.14 -19.59 -18.98
CA VAL A 721 -2.77 -19.74 -19.50
C VAL A 721 -2.36 -21.22 -19.61
N GLU A 722 -2.82 -22.10 -18.71
CA GLU A 722 -2.56 -23.53 -18.77
C GLU A 722 -3.34 -24.22 -19.90
N ASN A 723 -4.63 -23.90 -20.06
CA ASN A 723 -5.53 -24.57 -21.00
C ASN A 723 -5.48 -23.98 -22.43
N ASP A 724 -5.05 -22.73 -22.58
CA ASP A 724 -4.91 -22.04 -23.88
C ASP A 724 -3.51 -21.42 -24.02
N PRO A 725 -2.47 -22.26 -24.02
CA PRO A 725 -1.09 -21.79 -23.99
C PRO A 725 -0.62 -21.10 -25.29
N ASP A 726 -1.32 -21.34 -26.40
CA ASP A 726 -0.98 -20.81 -27.73
C ASP A 726 -1.94 -19.69 -28.17
N GLU A 727 -2.86 -19.28 -27.28
CA GLU A 727 -3.83 -18.16 -27.49
C GLU A 727 -4.78 -18.41 -28.68
N ASN A 728 -5.07 -19.66 -28.98
CA ASN A 728 -5.82 -20.07 -30.18
C ASN A 728 -7.26 -20.49 -29.87
N ASN A 729 -7.65 -20.59 -28.62
CA ASN A 729 -9.01 -20.99 -28.25
C ASN A 729 -10.00 -19.87 -28.58
N PRO A 730 -10.99 -20.09 -29.50
CA PRO A 730 -11.95 -19.06 -29.91
C PRO A 730 -12.75 -18.48 -28.73
N VAL A 731 -13.03 -19.28 -27.69
CA VAL A 731 -13.75 -18.83 -26.49
C VAL A 731 -12.98 -17.74 -25.75
N ASN A 732 -11.65 -17.76 -25.82
CA ASN A 732 -10.77 -16.80 -25.18
C ASN A 732 -10.34 -15.64 -26.09
N ALA A 733 -10.80 -15.61 -27.34
CA ALA A 733 -10.39 -14.59 -28.33
C ALA A 733 -10.56 -13.14 -27.81
N ILE A 734 -11.66 -12.90 -27.09
CA ILE A 734 -11.96 -11.59 -26.48
C ILE A 734 -10.89 -11.16 -25.46
N LEU A 735 -10.35 -12.11 -24.66
CA LEU A 735 -9.31 -11.86 -23.68
C LEU A 735 -8.01 -11.42 -24.36
N TRP A 736 -7.59 -12.19 -25.36
CA TRP A 736 -6.35 -11.95 -26.06
C TRP A 736 -6.40 -10.67 -26.90
N GLN A 737 -7.57 -10.35 -27.46
CA GLN A 737 -7.79 -9.06 -28.13
C GLN A 737 -7.64 -7.93 -27.11
N ARG A 738 -8.32 -8.00 -25.97
CA ARG A 738 -8.28 -6.95 -24.95
C ARG A 738 -6.88 -6.78 -24.36
N LEU A 739 -6.16 -7.87 -24.13
CA LEU A 739 -4.78 -7.83 -23.64
C LEU A 739 -3.85 -7.12 -24.64
N ARG A 740 -4.03 -7.34 -25.97
CA ARG A 740 -3.29 -6.65 -27.01
C ARG A 740 -3.59 -5.14 -27.05
N GLU A 741 -4.83 -4.74 -26.82
CA GLU A 741 -5.23 -3.32 -26.74
C GLU A 741 -4.57 -2.64 -25.54
N LEU A 742 -4.61 -3.26 -24.36
CA LEU A 742 -3.97 -2.73 -23.14
C LEU A 742 -2.46 -2.56 -23.29
N ARG A 743 -1.79 -3.42 -24.05
CA ARG A 743 -0.35 -3.28 -24.35
C ARG A 743 -0.01 -2.09 -25.26
N LYS A 744 -0.87 -1.73 -26.19
CA LYS A 744 -0.66 -0.57 -27.07
C LYS A 744 -0.73 0.76 -26.31
N THR A 745 -1.39 0.80 -25.18
CA THR A 745 -1.54 2.01 -24.32
C THR A 745 -0.40 2.21 -23.31
N ASN A 746 0.80 1.64 -23.55
CA ASN A 746 2.04 1.82 -22.76
C ASN A 746 2.09 1.21 -21.34
N ILE A 747 1.23 0.29 -21.02
CA ILE A 747 1.41 -0.48 -19.79
C ILE A 747 2.31 -1.69 -20.11
N ASN A 748 3.62 -1.48 -20.08
CA ASN A 748 4.58 -2.56 -20.34
C ASN A 748 4.81 -3.39 -19.06
N TRP A 749 3.80 -4.17 -18.68
CA TRP A 749 3.81 -5.05 -17.51
C TRP A 749 4.85 -6.19 -17.60
N GLY A 750 5.43 -6.41 -18.79
CA GLY A 750 6.41 -7.48 -19.04
C GLY A 750 7.87 -7.11 -18.79
N SER A 751 8.18 -5.84 -18.53
CA SER A 751 9.57 -5.40 -18.22
C SER A 751 9.92 -5.47 -16.73
N ILE A 752 9.12 -6.16 -15.95
CA ILE A 752 9.06 -6.13 -14.50
C ILE A 752 9.94 -7.18 -13.82
N SER A 753 10.36 -8.18 -14.55
CA SER A 753 11.17 -9.29 -14.02
C SER A 753 12.65 -9.15 -14.28
#